data_f487e142c437e0df1851aac1e27349b0
#
_entry.id   f487e142c437e0df1851aac1e27349b0
#
_cell.length_a   1.000
_cell.length_b   1.000
_cell.length_c   1.000
_cell.angle_alpha   90.00
_cell.angle_beta   90.00
_cell.angle_gamma   90.00
#
_symmetry.space_group_name_H-M   'P 1'
#
loop_
_entity.id
_entity.type
_entity.pdbx_description
1 polymer ?
#
loop_
_entity_poly.entity_id
_entity_poly.type
_entity_poly.pdbx_seq_one_letter_code
_entity_poly.pdbx_strand_id
1 'polypeptide(L)'
;MNSSWNTLYGKCNEAIMVDACTDTVFFSDLLPKKCPTLYQSLDTIMTDNGIDHRLLTNTKDIWCRDYMPIQTGEKRFVYYKYNPDYLQTKYYQRTITDVKGIGSIDSLCLGDAVDLDLVVDGGNVVRCGNKIVMTEKVFFENKDKPRKEVQRMLEEAFLCDVVFLPWDRHEFMGHSDGIIHYLGDNRVMMTNYADFDIAMARKFTRLLEKHFEVVPLSYNTKRKHKHSWAYINFLQVGRMVFVPQLGIPEDEQALQQISEAMPNCKVHGVPALEAVRRGGALNCISWNVATRQWTNGFMGEEYRVHGRPISWIKKAAEEGRANWQCNLGVCYFYGEGVEKNLSEASKWYKKAAEQGNAKAQFNLGLGYFKGEGVPQDYGEAMHWFGKASEQGDADAQLHVAWCLEDMQAPQNDVFVACKRAAEMGNAEAQCHLGFWYSEGKHGLEKNVAESSRWFMEAAKRGNDVAQFQMGLRYETGAGVKKNAKEAAKWYMRAASKNNVVALYRLGCCYYYGDGVTIDNHSAWRCFKKAAELGDSRACFMLGKCYFYGHGVEVNEAEAVKCYQKAAAEHFAPAVYELGKCYFDGAGTEKDTTKALELFREAAEMEYAKALYMMGYCYYNGIDVKKDEDQALDYFKEAAQFGYKKAEERVHDILLSRETQNYDDVPF
;
A
#
# COMPACT_ATOMS: atom_id res chain seq x y z
N MET A 1 -14.11 18.17 -2.09
CA MET A 1 -12.71 18.45 -1.70
C MET A 1 -11.69 18.05 -2.77
N ASN A 2 -12.11 17.59 -3.97
CA ASN A 2 -11.20 17.15 -5.04
C ASN A 2 -10.71 18.24 -6.01
N SER A 3 -11.19 19.47 -5.92
CA SER A 3 -10.84 20.54 -6.88
C SER A 3 -9.74 21.50 -6.42
N SER A 4 -9.39 21.49 -5.14
CA SER A 4 -8.38 22.40 -4.59
C SER A 4 -6.94 21.84 -4.63
N TRP A 5 -6.77 20.52 -4.80
CA TRP A 5 -5.45 19.89 -4.80
C TRP A 5 -4.76 19.95 -6.17
N ASN A 6 -5.52 19.92 -7.29
CA ASN A 6 -4.95 20.06 -8.64
C ASN A 6 -4.34 21.45 -8.92
N THR A 7 -4.63 22.45 -8.07
CA THR A 7 -4.02 23.79 -8.16
C THR A 7 -2.78 23.92 -7.28
N LEU A 8 -2.55 23.01 -6.33
CA LEU A 8 -1.43 23.06 -5.38
C LEU A 8 -0.17 22.36 -5.90
N TYR A 9 -0.32 21.32 -6.71
CA TYR A 9 0.81 20.54 -7.24
C TYR A 9 0.88 20.72 -8.75
N GLY A 10 1.90 21.45 -9.24
CA GLY A 10 2.14 21.62 -10.67
C GLY A 10 2.29 20.26 -11.36
N LYS A 11 2.04 20.26 -12.68
CA LYS A 11 2.10 19.10 -13.56
C LYS A 11 3.43 18.36 -13.41
N CYS A 12 3.38 17.10 -13.00
CA CYS A 12 4.52 16.20 -13.08
C CYS A 12 4.43 15.41 -14.40
N ASN A 13 4.97 15.99 -15.48
CA ASN A 13 5.04 15.38 -16.82
C ASN A 13 6.33 14.57 -17.03
N GLU A 14 7.01 14.19 -15.96
CA GLU A 14 8.35 13.64 -16.03
C GLU A 14 8.35 12.11 -15.95
N ALA A 15 9.24 11.48 -16.71
CA ALA A 15 9.35 10.02 -16.79
C ALA A 15 9.78 9.37 -15.47
N ILE A 16 10.43 10.15 -14.60
CA ILE A 16 10.92 9.73 -13.29
C ILE A 16 10.23 10.60 -12.26
N MET A 17 9.84 9.97 -11.14
CA MET A 17 9.26 10.69 -10.01
C MET A 17 10.30 11.62 -9.39
N VAL A 18 10.23 12.92 -9.69
CA VAL A 18 11.10 13.96 -9.10
C VAL A 18 10.55 14.45 -7.76
N ASP A 19 11.39 15.15 -6.99
CA ASP A 19 11.03 15.61 -5.65
C ASP A 19 9.81 16.55 -5.64
N ALA A 20 9.62 17.34 -6.70
CA ALA A 20 8.44 18.18 -6.89
C ALA A 20 7.10 17.38 -6.97
N CYS A 21 7.14 16.09 -7.24
CA CYS A 21 5.98 15.21 -7.38
C CYS A 21 5.69 14.39 -6.12
N THR A 22 6.51 14.52 -5.08
CA THR A 22 6.35 13.77 -3.83
C THR A 22 5.36 14.48 -2.89
N ASP A 23 4.69 13.69 -2.03
CA ASP A 23 3.66 14.19 -1.10
C ASP A 23 3.89 13.71 0.34
N THR A 24 4.79 12.77 0.54
CA THR A 24 5.08 12.17 1.85
C THR A 24 6.58 12.12 2.08
N VAL A 25 7.01 12.44 3.28
CA VAL A 25 8.42 12.43 3.70
C VAL A 25 8.64 11.43 4.82
N PHE A 26 9.72 10.68 4.71
CA PHE A 26 10.16 9.77 5.76
C PHE A 26 11.51 10.21 6.31
N PHE A 27 11.64 10.17 7.62
CA PHE A 27 12.87 10.40 8.36
C PHE A 27 13.24 9.18 9.20
N SER A 28 14.51 9.02 9.52
CA SER A 28 14.97 8.04 10.49
C SER A 28 14.38 8.30 11.89
N ASP A 29 14.00 7.26 12.62
CA ASP A 29 13.61 7.32 14.03
C ASP A 29 14.75 7.77 14.95
N LEU A 30 15.98 7.87 14.44
CA LEU A 30 17.12 8.44 15.11
C LEU A 30 17.23 9.96 14.95
N LEU A 31 16.56 10.56 13.95
CA LEU A 31 16.68 12.01 13.68
C LEU A 31 16.24 12.88 14.85
N PRO A 32 15.10 12.63 15.53
CA PRO A 32 14.70 13.41 16.71
C PRO A 32 15.71 13.36 17.85
N LYS A 33 16.48 12.28 17.94
CA LYS A 33 17.50 12.07 18.99
C LYS A 33 18.83 12.69 18.64
N LYS A 34 19.25 12.62 17.36
CA LYS A 34 20.57 13.09 16.91
C LYS A 34 20.58 14.57 16.49
N CYS A 35 19.44 15.09 16.02
CA CYS A 35 19.27 16.46 15.54
C CYS A 35 17.91 17.03 16.02
N PRO A 36 17.71 17.22 17.33
CA PRO A 36 16.40 17.55 17.90
C PRO A 36 15.88 18.91 17.43
N THR A 37 16.71 19.93 17.36
CA THR A 37 16.30 21.27 16.90
C THR A 37 15.84 21.27 15.45
N LEU A 38 16.57 20.57 14.59
CA LEU A 38 16.24 20.41 13.18
C LEU A 38 14.91 19.66 13.03
N TYR A 39 14.76 18.51 13.71
CA TYR A 39 13.55 17.70 13.60
C TYR A 39 12.31 18.47 14.07
N GLN A 40 12.39 19.15 15.21
CA GLN A 40 11.28 19.94 15.74
C GLN A 40 10.82 21.04 14.78
N SER A 41 11.78 21.73 14.13
CA SER A 41 11.47 22.75 13.12
C SER A 41 10.82 22.17 11.88
N LEU A 42 11.31 21.03 11.37
CA LEU A 42 10.71 20.32 10.23
C LEU A 42 9.29 19.83 10.55
N ASP A 43 9.12 19.17 11.70
CA ASP A 43 7.83 18.63 12.17
C ASP A 43 6.77 19.74 12.27
N THR A 44 7.14 20.87 12.89
CA THR A 44 6.25 22.04 13.01
C THR A 44 5.85 22.58 11.64
N ILE A 45 6.81 22.89 10.77
CA ILE A 45 6.51 23.49 9.45
C ILE A 45 5.72 22.52 8.56
N MET A 46 6.05 21.23 8.59
CA MET A 46 5.35 20.20 7.80
C MET A 46 3.92 20.02 8.29
N THR A 47 3.70 19.96 9.61
CA THR A 47 2.37 19.86 10.22
C THR A 47 1.52 21.07 9.88
N ASP A 48 2.02 22.28 10.03
CA ASP A 48 1.32 23.53 9.73
C ASP A 48 0.94 23.67 8.24
N ASN A 49 1.68 23.02 7.36
CA ASN A 49 1.41 23.03 5.91
C ASN A 49 0.75 21.74 5.39
N GLY A 50 0.36 20.82 6.27
CA GLY A 50 -0.36 19.59 5.92
C GLY A 50 0.45 18.58 5.11
N ILE A 51 1.78 18.56 5.27
CA ILE A 51 2.68 17.59 4.65
C ILE A 51 2.71 16.32 5.50
N ASP A 52 2.37 15.18 4.91
CA ASP A 52 2.49 13.89 5.59
C ASP A 52 3.98 13.55 5.79
N HIS A 53 4.37 13.34 7.03
CA HIS A 53 5.73 12.96 7.37
C HIS A 53 5.74 11.91 8.48
N ARG A 54 6.67 10.95 8.38
CA ARG A 54 6.68 9.76 9.23
C ARG A 54 8.10 9.37 9.60
N LEU A 55 8.23 8.60 10.69
CA LEU A 55 9.49 8.03 11.12
C LEU A 55 9.61 6.57 10.64
N LEU A 56 10.76 6.25 10.03
CA LEU A 56 11.18 4.89 9.72
C LEU A 56 11.75 4.25 10.98
N THR A 57 11.24 3.09 11.38
CA THR A 57 11.71 2.35 12.54
C THR A 57 12.83 1.38 12.19
N ASN A 58 13.69 1.07 13.17
CA ASN A 58 14.84 0.16 13.01
C ASN A 58 15.93 0.68 12.07
N THR A 59 16.02 1.99 11.88
CA THR A 59 17.13 2.59 11.15
C THR A 59 18.41 2.59 12.00
N LYS A 60 19.58 2.53 11.34
CA LYS A 60 20.89 2.55 12.02
C LYS A 60 21.58 3.87 11.90
N ASP A 61 21.14 4.72 10.94
CA ASP A 61 21.64 6.08 10.75
C ASP A 61 20.53 7.03 10.31
N ILE A 62 20.83 8.34 10.29
CA ILE A 62 19.88 9.41 9.92
C ILE A 62 19.79 9.65 8.40
N TRP A 63 20.67 9.09 7.60
CA TRP A 63 20.83 9.36 6.17
C TRP A 63 19.87 8.53 5.32
N CYS A 64 18.56 8.79 5.42
CA CYS A 64 17.54 7.99 4.76
C CYS A 64 17.69 7.91 3.24
N ARG A 65 18.10 8.99 2.58
CA ARG A 65 18.27 9.01 1.12
C ARG A 65 19.30 8.00 0.63
N ASP A 66 20.34 7.76 1.40
CA ASP A 66 21.46 6.96 0.96
C ASP A 66 21.11 5.47 0.82
N TYR A 67 20.26 4.93 1.69
CA TYR A 67 19.91 3.52 1.72
C TYR A 67 18.49 3.19 1.27
N MET A 68 17.56 4.17 1.19
CA MET A 68 16.18 3.91 0.82
C MET A 68 16.00 3.74 -0.69
N PRO A 69 15.04 2.90 -1.14
CA PRO A 69 14.83 2.64 -2.55
C PRO A 69 14.40 3.90 -3.30
N ILE A 70 14.80 4.00 -4.57
CA ILE A 70 14.50 5.15 -5.41
C ILE A 70 13.19 4.93 -6.16
N GLN A 71 12.21 5.81 -5.94
CA GLN A 71 10.95 5.79 -6.67
C GLN A 71 11.17 6.28 -8.10
N THR A 72 10.82 5.46 -9.09
CA THR A 72 10.96 5.74 -10.52
C THR A 72 9.62 5.79 -11.27
N GLY A 73 8.52 5.56 -10.56
CA GLY A 73 7.16 5.63 -11.07
C GLY A 73 6.18 5.58 -9.90
N GLU A 74 4.89 5.75 -10.15
CA GLU A 74 3.85 5.81 -9.12
C GLU A 74 3.92 4.66 -8.10
N LYS A 75 4.18 3.44 -8.58
CA LYS A 75 4.31 2.25 -7.75
C LYS A 75 5.60 1.46 -8.03
N ARG A 76 6.59 2.09 -8.64
CA ARG A 76 7.83 1.41 -9.04
C ARG A 76 9.01 1.95 -8.27
N PHE A 77 9.74 1.04 -7.61
CA PHE A 77 10.89 1.35 -6.77
C PHE A 77 12.09 0.51 -7.19
N VAL A 78 13.26 1.14 -7.24
CA VAL A 78 14.54 0.47 -7.50
C VAL A 78 15.27 0.28 -6.18
N TYR A 79 15.48 -0.98 -5.80
CA TYR A 79 16.29 -1.41 -4.67
C TYR A 79 17.71 -1.70 -5.15
N TYR A 80 18.71 -1.30 -4.40
CA TYR A 80 20.12 -1.47 -4.72
C TYR A 80 20.90 -1.93 -3.48
N LYS A 81 22.15 -2.35 -3.69
CA LYS A 81 23.05 -2.70 -2.59
C LYS A 81 23.60 -1.42 -1.98
N TYR A 82 23.24 -1.12 -0.73
CA TYR A 82 23.84 -0.02 0.01
C TYR A 82 25.05 -0.54 0.80
N ASN A 83 26.23 -0.37 0.25
CA ASN A 83 27.50 -0.74 0.86
C ASN A 83 28.64 0.17 0.35
N PRO A 84 28.57 1.47 0.61
CA PRO A 84 29.50 2.43 0.05
C PRO A 84 30.92 2.25 0.61
N ASP A 85 31.92 2.66 -0.16
CA ASP A 85 33.34 2.50 0.13
C ASP A 85 33.79 3.17 1.44
N TYR A 86 33.18 4.28 1.82
CA TYR A 86 33.49 5.04 3.05
C TYR A 86 32.97 4.38 4.33
N LEU A 87 32.09 3.38 4.25
CA LEU A 87 31.57 2.65 5.40
C LEU A 87 32.26 1.29 5.65
N GLN A 88 33.38 1.01 5.01
CA GLN A 88 34.05 -0.31 5.06
C GLN A 88 34.80 -0.60 6.38
N THR A 89 34.95 0.35 7.29
CA THR A 89 35.55 0.08 8.60
C THR A 89 34.55 -0.66 9.51
N LYS A 90 35.04 -1.52 10.42
CA LYS A 90 34.19 -2.25 11.38
C LYS A 90 33.27 -1.36 12.20
N TYR A 91 33.64 -0.12 12.45
CA TYR A 91 32.86 0.86 13.18
C TYR A 91 31.66 1.32 12.34
N TYR A 92 31.88 1.74 11.09
CA TYR A 92 30.85 2.28 10.21
C TYR A 92 29.96 1.19 9.58
N GLN A 93 30.46 -0.03 9.38
CA GLN A 93 29.63 -1.16 8.91
C GLN A 93 28.40 -1.43 9.82
N ARG A 94 28.49 -1.06 11.10
CA ARG A 94 27.35 -1.17 12.03
C ARG A 94 26.24 -0.15 11.76
N THR A 95 26.50 0.91 11.01
CA THR A 95 25.55 1.97 10.66
C THR A 95 24.83 1.69 9.34
N ILE A 96 25.23 0.64 8.61
CA ILE A 96 24.53 0.24 7.37
C ILE A 96 23.16 -0.28 7.73
N THR A 97 22.14 0.41 7.23
CA THR A 97 20.73 0.03 7.42
C THR A 97 20.33 -1.02 6.37
N ASP A 98 19.79 -2.14 6.84
CA ASP A 98 19.17 -3.13 5.96
C ASP A 98 17.73 -2.67 5.66
N VAL A 99 17.49 -2.26 4.42
CA VAL A 99 16.20 -1.74 3.96
C VAL A 99 15.07 -2.77 4.13
N LYS A 100 15.38 -4.06 3.91
CA LYS A 100 14.41 -5.16 4.07
C LYS A 100 14.00 -5.40 5.54
N GLY A 101 14.78 -4.88 6.49
CA GLY A 101 14.51 -4.95 7.93
C GLY A 101 13.73 -3.75 8.49
N ILE A 102 13.43 -2.75 7.69
CA ILE A 102 12.67 -1.56 8.12
C ILE A 102 11.18 -1.90 8.14
N GLY A 103 10.62 -2.14 9.31
CA GLY A 103 9.25 -2.64 9.49
C GLY A 103 8.11 -1.74 8.97
N SER A 104 8.39 -0.45 8.72
CA SER A 104 7.43 0.49 8.15
C SER A 104 7.35 0.46 6.62
N ILE A 105 8.33 -0.13 5.93
CA ILE A 105 8.33 -0.24 4.46
C ILE A 105 7.28 -1.24 3.97
N ASP A 106 7.12 -2.37 4.65
CA ASP A 106 6.10 -3.37 4.32
C ASP A 106 4.67 -2.80 4.38
N SER A 107 4.45 -1.78 5.23
CA SER A 107 3.15 -1.10 5.35
C SER A 107 2.87 -0.09 4.21
N LEU A 108 3.88 0.29 3.43
CA LEU A 108 3.74 1.26 2.35
C LEU A 108 3.23 0.64 1.05
N CYS A 109 3.09 -0.72 1.00
CA CYS A 109 2.72 -1.43 -0.23
C CYS A 109 3.51 -0.89 -1.43
N LEU A 110 4.83 -0.79 -1.27
CA LEU A 110 5.72 -0.40 -2.37
C LEU A 110 5.48 -1.38 -3.51
N GLY A 111 5.00 -0.89 -4.64
CA GLY A 111 4.54 -1.69 -5.77
C GLY A 111 5.64 -2.53 -6.41
N ASP A 112 5.81 -2.47 -7.72
CA ASP A 112 6.79 -3.27 -8.44
C ASP A 112 8.21 -2.95 -7.97
N ALA A 113 8.83 -3.87 -7.25
CA ALA A 113 10.22 -3.77 -6.80
C ALA A 113 11.17 -4.27 -7.89
N VAL A 114 12.15 -3.45 -8.24
CA VAL A 114 13.26 -3.81 -9.14
C VAL A 114 14.53 -3.95 -8.32
N ASP A 115 15.05 -5.15 -8.21
CA ASP A 115 16.33 -5.40 -7.55
C ASP A 115 17.49 -5.11 -8.52
N LEU A 116 18.28 -4.08 -8.23
CA LEU A 116 19.47 -3.69 -8.97
C LEU A 116 20.72 -4.28 -8.31
N ASP A 117 21.38 -5.20 -8.99
CA ASP A 117 22.60 -5.85 -8.52
C ASP A 117 23.85 -4.96 -8.69
N LEU A 118 23.77 -3.74 -8.17
CA LEU A 118 24.89 -2.79 -8.09
C LEU A 118 24.96 -2.17 -6.70
N VAL A 119 26.16 -1.81 -6.29
CA VAL A 119 26.38 -0.91 -5.15
C VAL A 119 26.06 0.51 -5.61
N VAL A 120 25.06 1.11 -5.00
CA VAL A 120 24.62 2.48 -5.26
C VAL A 120 24.44 3.19 -3.93
N ASP A 121 24.73 4.47 -3.92
CA ASP A 121 24.41 5.38 -2.84
C ASP A 121 23.30 6.31 -3.31
N GLY A 122 22.19 6.37 -2.56
CA GLY A 122 21.02 7.15 -2.97
C GLY A 122 21.27 8.64 -3.08
N GLY A 123 22.22 9.18 -2.29
CA GLY A 123 22.70 10.55 -2.41
C GLY A 123 23.42 10.82 -3.74
N ASN A 124 23.95 9.76 -4.38
CA ASN A 124 24.54 9.84 -5.71
C ASN A 124 23.51 9.74 -6.85
N VAL A 125 22.20 9.87 -6.57
CA VAL A 125 21.14 9.75 -7.58
C VAL A 125 20.24 10.97 -7.53
N VAL A 126 20.43 11.90 -8.48
CA VAL A 126 19.54 13.06 -8.65
C VAL A 126 18.62 12.84 -9.85
N ARG A 127 17.31 12.86 -9.59
CA ARG A 127 16.26 12.65 -10.58
C ARG A 127 15.97 13.98 -11.29
N CYS A 128 16.21 14.03 -12.59
CA CYS A 128 16.11 15.24 -13.42
C CYS A 128 15.20 15.00 -14.62
N GLY A 129 13.88 15.06 -14.42
CA GLY A 129 12.91 14.80 -15.48
C GLY A 129 13.02 13.39 -16.05
N ASN A 130 13.43 13.27 -17.30
CA ASN A 130 13.63 11.99 -17.98
C ASN A 130 15.07 11.47 -17.90
N LYS A 131 15.87 11.99 -17.00
CA LYS A 131 17.29 11.62 -16.81
C LYS A 131 17.61 11.45 -15.33
N ILE A 132 18.64 10.68 -15.06
CA ILE A 132 19.31 10.65 -13.76
C ILE A 132 20.69 11.26 -13.93
N VAL A 133 21.11 12.05 -12.95
CA VAL A 133 22.48 12.54 -12.85
C VAL A 133 23.15 11.83 -11.68
N MET A 134 24.31 11.25 -11.95
CA MET A 134 25.16 10.53 -10.98
C MET A 134 26.61 10.97 -11.13
N THR A 135 27.43 10.78 -10.10
CA THR A 135 28.89 10.88 -10.26
C THR A 135 29.47 9.55 -10.72
N GLU A 136 30.66 9.61 -11.35
CA GLU A 136 31.41 8.44 -11.78
C GLU A 136 31.87 7.53 -10.62
N LYS A 137 31.63 7.90 -9.38
CA LYS A 137 31.89 7.08 -8.19
C LYS A 137 31.25 5.70 -8.30
N VAL A 138 30.05 5.60 -8.88
CA VAL A 138 29.33 4.34 -9.06
C VAL A 138 30.15 3.29 -9.81
N PHE A 139 31.01 3.69 -10.75
CA PHE A 139 31.89 2.75 -11.46
C PHE A 139 33.06 2.26 -10.60
N PHE A 140 33.50 3.06 -9.66
CA PHE A 140 34.53 2.68 -8.70
C PHE A 140 33.98 1.69 -7.66
N GLU A 141 32.77 1.88 -7.22
CA GLU A 141 32.11 0.97 -6.26
C GLU A 141 31.74 -0.38 -6.90
N ASN A 142 31.57 -0.44 -8.23
CA ASN A 142 31.26 -1.64 -9.00
C ASN A 142 32.38 -2.02 -9.98
N LYS A 143 33.62 -1.95 -9.54
CA LYS A 143 34.82 -2.21 -10.37
C LYS A 143 34.95 -3.65 -10.88
N ASP A 144 34.18 -4.57 -10.36
CA ASP A 144 34.05 -5.96 -10.81
C ASP A 144 33.27 -6.10 -12.12
N LYS A 145 32.52 -5.05 -12.53
CA LYS A 145 31.74 -5.02 -13.77
C LYS A 145 32.32 -3.99 -14.77
N PRO A 146 32.25 -4.28 -16.08
CA PRO A 146 32.61 -3.30 -17.12
C PRO A 146 31.75 -2.02 -17.04
N ARG A 147 32.34 -0.86 -17.23
CA ARG A 147 31.65 0.45 -17.16
C ARG A 147 30.36 0.51 -18.01
N LYS A 148 30.41 -0.05 -19.24
CA LYS A 148 29.25 -0.10 -20.13
C LYS A 148 28.12 -0.98 -19.58
N GLU A 149 28.45 -2.05 -18.89
CA GLU A 149 27.49 -2.94 -18.24
C GLU A 149 26.81 -2.24 -17.07
N VAL A 150 27.58 -1.60 -16.19
CA VAL A 150 27.05 -0.81 -15.08
C VAL A 150 26.09 0.26 -15.59
N GLN A 151 26.48 1.02 -16.64
CA GLN A 151 25.63 2.02 -17.26
C GLN A 151 24.33 1.42 -17.79
N ARG A 152 24.38 0.32 -18.55
CA ARG A 152 23.21 -0.37 -19.07
C ARG A 152 22.28 -0.84 -17.95
N MET A 153 22.83 -1.45 -16.90
CA MET A 153 22.05 -1.90 -15.74
C MET A 153 21.31 -0.74 -15.05
N LEU A 154 21.97 0.42 -14.90
CA LEU A 154 21.34 1.64 -14.35
C LEU A 154 20.22 2.16 -15.26
N GLU A 155 20.49 2.28 -16.56
CA GLU A 155 19.49 2.77 -17.53
C GLU A 155 18.27 1.85 -17.63
N GLU A 156 18.47 0.54 -17.55
CA GLU A 156 17.39 -0.47 -17.51
C GLU A 156 16.59 -0.40 -16.18
N ALA A 157 17.28 -0.28 -15.05
CA ALA A 157 16.61 -0.22 -13.75
C ALA A 157 15.81 1.07 -13.57
N PHE A 158 16.39 2.20 -13.98
CA PHE A 158 15.76 3.51 -13.86
C PHE A 158 14.84 3.89 -15.04
N LEU A 159 14.86 3.13 -16.12
CA LEU A 159 14.10 3.37 -17.37
C LEU A 159 14.39 4.74 -18.04
N CYS A 160 15.59 5.27 -17.89
CA CYS A 160 15.99 6.57 -18.42
C CYS A 160 17.48 6.64 -18.70
N ASP A 161 17.90 7.71 -19.40
CA ASP A 161 19.32 7.99 -19.62
C ASP A 161 20.00 8.40 -18.31
N VAL A 162 21.24 7.96 -18.12
CA VAL A 162 22.06 8.37 -16.98
C VAL A 162 23.20 9.28 -17.43
N VAL A 163 23.26 10.47 -16.84
CA VAL A 163 24.32 11.47 -17.07
C VAL A 163 25.37 11.36 -15.98
N PHE A 164 26.60 11.09 -16.33
CA PHE A 164 27.69 10.92 -15.36
C PHE A 164 28.52 12.21 -15.24
N LEU A 165 28.62 12.73 -14.03
CA LEU A 165 29.53 13.80 -13.64
C LEU A 165 30.88 13.20 -13.18
N PRO A 166 32.01 13.86 -13.45
CA PRO A 166 33.29 13.46 -12.87
C PRO A 166 33.21 13.33 -11.36
N TRP A 167 33.82 12.28 -10.82
CA TRP A 167 33.93 12.14 -9.38
C TRP A 167 35.08 13.00 -8.84
N ASP A 168 34.74 13.94 -7.94
CA ASP A 168 35.75 14.65 -7.17
C ASP A 168 36.22 13.78 -6.00
N ARG A 169 37.44 13.25 -6.12
CA ARG A 169 38.06 12.39 -5.10
C ARG A 169 38.47 13.12 -3.83
N HIS A 170 38.48 14.46 -3.85
CA HIS A 170 38.74 15.28 -2.67
C HIS A 170 37.49 15.47 -1.82
N GLU A 171 36.31 15.23 -2.37
CA GLU A 171 35.06 15.20 -1.65
C GLU A 171 34.78 13.81 -1.14
N PHE A 172 34.67 13.67 0.20
CA PHE A 172 34.61 12.37 0.89
C PHE A 172 33.42 11.51 0.44
N MET A 173 32.25 12.11 0.21
CA MET A 173 31.02 11.38 -0.14
C MET A 173 30.89 11.15 -1.65
N GLY A 174 31.25 12.12 -2.46
CA GLY A 174 31.21 12.06 -3.93
C GLY A 174 29.80 11.96 -4.50
N HIS A 175 28.81 12.55 -3.82
CA HIS A 175 27.41 12.48 -4.16
C HIS A 175 26.96 13.59 -5.12
N SER A 176 26.09 13.23 -6.07
CA SER A 176 25.54 14.21 -7.03
C SER A 176 24.54 15.18 -6.40
N ASP A 177 23.85 14.81 -5.31
CA ASP A 177 22.92 15.70 -4.60
C ASP A 177 23.62 16.80 -3.80
N GLY A 178 24.91 16.67 -3.55
CA GLY A 178 25.78 17.76 -3.06
C GLY A 178 26.28 18.70 -4.16
N ILE A 179 26.05 18.37 -5.43
CA ILE A 179 26.51 19.14 -6.60
C ILE A 179 25.35 19.87 -7.27
N ILE A 180 24.22 19.20 -7.47
CA ILE A 180 23.06 19.74 -8.19
C ILE A 180 21.73 19.42 -7.50
N HIS A 181 20.73 20.26 -7.81
CA HIS A 181 19.32 19.99 -7.52
C HIS A 181 18.47 20.30 -8.76
N TYR A 182 17.47 19.48 -9.04
CA TYR A 182 16.58 19.66 -10.18
C TYR A 182 15.48 20.67 -9.86
N LEU A 183 15.32 21.70 -10.72
CA LEU A 183 14.36 22.79 -10.53
C LEU A 183 13.04 22.61 -11.32
N GLY A 184 12.95 21.57 -12.17
CA GLY A 184 11.89 21.45 -13.16
C GLY A 184 12.25 22.10 -14.49
N ASP A 185 11.41 21.89 -15.51
CA ASP A 185 11.53 22.54 -16.84
C ASP A 185 12.94 22.45 -17.46
N ASN A 186 13.57 21.30 -17.33
CA ASN A 186 14.93 21.01 -17.83
C ASN A 186 16.01 21.93 -17.23
N ARG A 187 15.79 22.47 -16.01
CA ARG A 187 16.74 23.32 -15.27
C ARG A 187 17.33 22.59 -14.09
N VAL A 188 18.60 22.80 -13.82
CA VAL A 188 19.28 22.32 -12.61
C VAL A 188 19.98 23.47 -11.90
N MET A 189 19.83 23.53 -10.59
CA MET A 189 20.65 24.40 -9.76
C MET A 189 21.95 23.68 -9.48
N MET A 190 23.09 24.40 -9.56
CA MET A 190 24.41 23.87 -9.22
C MET A 190 24.95 24.61 -8.01
N THR A 191 25.54 23.87 -7.07
CA THR A 191 26.19 24.44 -5.90
C THR A 191 27.30 25.46 -6.28
N ASN A 192 27.69 26.29 -5.34
CA ASN A 192 28.78 27.28 -5.48
C ASN A 192 30.17 26.62 -5.61
N TYR A 193 30.26 25.54 -6.37
CA TYR A 193 31.51 24.76 -6.54
C TYR A 193 32.69 25.61 -7.07
N ALA A 194 32.36 26.64 -7.85
CA ALA A 194 33.37 27.60 -8.35
C ALA A 194 34.11 28.38 -7.23
N ASP A 195 33.52 28.44 -6.05
CA ASP A 195 34.15 29.07 -4.88
C ASP A 195 35.25 28.18 -4.24
N PHE A 196 35.22 26.87 -4.54
CA PHE A 196 36.14 25.86 -3.99
C PHE A 196 37.09 25.30 -5.05
N ASP A 197 36.58 24.91 -6.22
CA ASP A 197 37.32 24.40 -7.36
C ASP A 197 36.73 24.87 -8.69
N ILE A 198 37.31 25.90 -9.27
CA ILE A 198 36.87 26.49 -10.55
C ILE A 198 37.04 25.52 -11.71
N ALA A 199 38.06 24.65 -11.69
CA ALA A 199 38.32 23.73 -12.79
C ALA A 199 37.29 22.63 -12.81
N MET A 200 36.90 22.08 -11.64
CA MET A 200 35.85 21.10 -11.50
C MET A 200 34.48 21.70 -11.80
N ALA A 201 34.17 22.88 -11.29
CA ALA A 201 32.95 23.61 -11.59
C ALA A 201 32.71 23.76 -13.12
N ARG A 202 33.78 24.17 -13.86
CA ARG A 202 33.71 24.28 -15.33
C ARG A 202 33.47 22.93 -16.02
N LYS A 203 33.98 21.83 -15.48
CA LYS A 203 33.71 20.48 -16.02
C LYS A 203 32.25 20.10 -15.80
N PHE A 204 31.72 20.31 -14.60
CA PHE A 204 30.30 20.03 -14.29
C PHE A 204 29.40 20.88 -15.17
N THR A 205 29.58 22.20 -15.23
CA THR A 205 28.78 23.10 -16.07
C THR A 205 28.78 22.65 -17.51
N ARG A 206 29.94 22.40 -18.12
CA ARG A 206 30.04 21.97 -19.53
C ARG A 206 29.32 20.64 -19.83
N LEU A 207 29.27 19.71 -18.87
CA LEU A 207 28.56 18.45 -19.03
C LEU A 207 27.06 18.62 -18.81
N LEU A 208 26.66 19.40 -17.83
CA LEU A 208 25.25 19.66 -17.51
C LEU A 208 24.57 20.48 -18.61
N GLU A 209 25.21 21.50 -19.14
CA GLU A 209 24.69 22.38 -20.22
C GLU A 209 24.34 21.62 -21.52
N LYS A 210 24.88 20.41 -21.72
CA LYS A 210 24.45 19.55 -22.84
C LYS A 210 23.03 19.01 -22.66
N HIS A 211 22.50 19.04 -21.46
CA HIS A 211 21.27 18.38 -21.09
C HIS A 211 20.27 19.31 -20.39
N PHE A 212 20.75 20.36 -19.71
CA PHE A 212 19.97 21.22 -18.81
C PHE A 212 20.40 22.67 -18.94
N GLU A 213 19.52 23.59 -18.59
CA GLU A 213 19.88 24.95 -18.23
C GLU A 213 20.47 24.93 -16.80
N VAL A 214 21.66 25.45 -16.62
CA VAL A 214 22.39 25.43 -15.34
C VAL A 214 22.26 26.77 -14.63
N VAL A 215 21.69 26.76 -13.40
CA VAL A 215 21.53 27.92 -12.54
C VAL A 215 22.56 27.81 -11.40
N PRO A 216 23.68 28.56 -11.41
CA PRO A 216 24.67 28.45 -10.37
C PRO A 216 24.23 29.20 -9.11
N LEU A 217 24.43 28.61 -7.92
CA LEU A 217 24.43 29.35 -6.66
C LEU A 217 25.73 30.15 -6.51
N SER A 218 25.62 31.39 -6.03
CA SER A 218 26.79 32.25 -5.79
C SER A 218 26.56 33.15 -4.59
N TYR A 219 27.61 33.40 -3.81
CA TYR A 219 27.50 34.20 -2.58
C TYR A 219 28.48 35.37 -2.62
N ASN A 220 27.97 36.56 -2.32
CA ASN A 220 28.77 37.78 -2.25
C ASN A 220 29.29 38.00 -0.82
N THR A 221 30.21 37.14 -0.38
CA THR A 221 30.83 37.23 0.94
C THR A 221 32.36 37.33 0.79
N LYS A 222 33.00 38.12 1.65
CA LYS A 222 34.49 38.33 1.63
C LYS A 222 35.24 37.01 1.90
N ARG A 223 34.67 36.11 2.68
CA ARG A 223 35.25 34.81 3.02
C ARG A 223 34.17 33.76 2.94
N LYS A 224 34.31 32.82 2.04
CA LYS A 224 33.36 31.73 1.84
C LYS A 224 33.39 30.76 3.02
N HIS A 225 32.25 30.40 3.52
CA HIS A 225 32.14 29.40 4.59
C HIS A 225 32.28 27.99 4.04
N LYS A 226 33.08 27.15 4.73
CA LYS A 226 33.38 25.78 4.28
C LYS A 226 32.13 24.85 4.13
N HIS A 227 31.00 25.20 4.72
CA HIS A 227 29.77 24.45 4.67
C HIS A 227 28.73 25.09 3.73
N SER A 228 29.05 26.11 2.96
CA SER A 228 28.08 26.77 2.05
C SER A 228 27.59 25.88 0.90
N TRP A 229 28.24 24.76 0.66
CA TRP A 229 27.72 23.70 -0.24
C TRP A 229 26.38 23.12 0.22
N ALA A 230 26.09 23.15 1.53
CA ALA A 230 24.90 22.49 2.09
C ALA A 230 23.57 23.07 1.57
N TYR A 231 23.57 24.29 1.06
CA TYR A 231 22.35 24.93 0.54
C TYR A 231 21.77 24.22 -0.69
N ILE A 232 22.59 23.59 -1.54
CA ILE A 232 22.09 22.82 -2.68
C ILE A 232 21.35 21.55 -2.25
N ASN A 233 21.67 21.03 -1.08
CA ASN A 233 21.07 19.83 -0.50
C ASN A 233 19.80 20.19 0.29
N PHE A 234 18.93 21.03 -0.32
CA PHE A 234 17.63 21.35 0.23
C PHE A 234 16.60 20.25 -0.03
N LEU A 235 15.61 20.13 0.83
CA LEU A 235 14.53 19.18 0.69
C LEU A 235 13.36 19.85 -0.08
N GLN A 236 12.86 19.18 -1.13
CA GLN A 236 11.63 19.57 -1.82
C GLN A 236 10.57 18.49 -1.68
N VAL A 237 9.33 18.89 -1.34
CA VAL A 237 8.15 18.04 -1.29
C VAL A 237 7.00 18.80 -1.95
N GLY A 238 6.62 18.41 -3.15
CA GLY A 238 5.68 19.18 -3.95
C GLY A 238 6.18 20.61 -4.18
N ARG A 239 5.39 21.60 -3.74
CA ARG A 239 5.74 23.03 -3.82
C ARG A 239 6.38 23.59 -2.55
N MET A 240 6.65 22.75 -1.57
CA MET A 240 7.35 23.16 -0.36
C MET A 240 8.83 22.88 -0.51
N VAL A 241 9.66 23.87 -0.18
CA VAL A 241 11.12 23.78 -0.24
C VAL A 241 11.69 24.19 1.12
N PHE A 242 12.51 23.33 1.68
CA PHE A 242 13.15 23.52 2.98
C PHE A 242 14.64 23.71 2.76
N VAL A 243 15.13 24.92 3.01
CA VAL A 243 16.53 25.32 2.77
C VAL A 243 17.29 25.29 4.09
N PRO A 244 18.46 24.61 4.14
CA PRO A 244 19.30 24.61 5.33
C PRO A 244 19.69 26.02 5.77
N GLN A 245 19.57 26.31 7.06
CA GLN A 245 20.09 27.55 7.69
C GLN A 245 21.23 27.17 8.63
N LEU A 246 22.37 27.79 8.44
CA LEU A 246 23.61 27.45 9.13
C LEU A 246 24.01 28.51 10.17
N GLY A 247 23.30 29.64 10.22
CA GLY A 247 23.61 30.77 11.07
C GLY A 247 24.80 31.58 10.53
N ILE A 248 24.97 31.67 9.21
CA ILE A 248 26.06 32.35 8.52
C ILE A 248 25.52 33.39 7.51
N PRO A 249 26.33 34.35 7.08
CA PRO A 249 25.86 35.43 6.20
C PRO A 249 25.33 35.01 4.84
N GLU A 250 25.68 33.81 4.39
CA GLU A 250 25.18 33.21 3.14
C GLU A 250 23.72 32.73 3.22
N ASP A 251 23.16 32.54 4.42
CA ASP A 251 21.80 31.98 4.63
C ASP A 251 20.73 32.78 3.87
N GLU A 252 20.73 34.11 3.97
CA GLU A 252 19.74 34.95 3.30
C GLU A 252 19.90 34.96 1.78
N GLN A 253 21.14 34.95 1.29
CA GLN A 253 21.44 34.93 -0.15
C GLN A 253 21.01 33.58 -0.76
N ALA A 254 21.21 32.47 -0.03
CA ALA A 254 20.77 31.15 -0.46
C ALA A 254 19.23 31.07 -0.54
N LEU A 255 18.51 31.53 0.48
CA LEU A 255 17.05 31.59 0.50
C LEU A 255 16.51 32.42 -0.67
N GLN A 256 17.09 33.60 -0.92
CA GLN A 256 16.69 34.49 -2.00
C GLN A 256 16.89 33.84 -3.35
N GLN A 257 18.07 33.30 -3.67
CA GLN A 257 18.39 32.69 -4.96
C GLN A 257 17.53 31.45 -5.23
N ILE A 258 17.29 30.63 -4.21
CA ILE A 258 16.41 29.45 -4.34
C ILE A 258 14.94 29.87 -4.56
N SER A 259 14.47 30.91 -3.85
CA SER A 259 13.13 31.47 -4.05
C SER A 259 12.94 32.05 -5.45
N GLU A 260 13.93 32.76 -5.97
CA GLU A 260 13.91 33.32 -7.34
C GLU A 260 13.95 32.24 -8.41
N ALA A 261 14.73 31.16 -8.19
CA ALA A 261 14.81 30.03 -9.11
C ALA A 261 13.55 29.16 -9.12
N MET A 262 12.78 29.19 -8.01
CA MET A 262 11.56 28.37 -7.79
C MET A 262 10.35 29.24 -7.42
N PRO A 263 9.89 30.17 -8.29
CA PRO A 263 8.88 31.19 -7.95
C PRO A 263 7.49 30.60 -7.61
N ASN A 264 7.23 29.37 -8.01
CA ASN A 264 5.97 28.67 -7.73
C ASN A 264 6.02 27.84 -6.44
N CYS A 265 7.14 27.87 -5.71
CA CYS A 265 7.34 27.13 -4.48
C CYS A 265 7.32 28.05 -3.26
N LYS A 266 6.88 27.50 -2.13
CA LYS A 266 6.97 28.15 -0.82
C LYS A 266 8.27 27.72 -0.15
N VAL A 267 9.20 28.65 -0.01
CA VAL A 267 10.55 28.37 0.50
C VAL A 267 10.64 28.71 1.99
N HIS A 268 11.14 27.78 2.78
CA HIS A 268 11.34 27.90 4.23
C HIS A 268 12.79 27.66 4.61
N GLY A 269 13.36 28.56 5.41
CA GLY A 269 14.63 28.30 6.07
C GLY A 269 14.46 27.37 7.28
N VAL A 270 15.34 26.38 7.42
CA VAL A 270 15.30 25.43 8.52
C VAL A 270 16.67 25.30 9.17
N PRO A 271 16.81 25.41 10.52
CA PRO A 271 18.08 25.29 11.21
C PRO A 271 18.67 23.89 11.02
N ALA A 272 19.75 23.79 10.22
CA ALA A 272 20.31 22.50 9.79
C ALA A 272 21.78 22.27 10.23
N LEU A 273 22.35 23.16 11.01
CA LEU A 273 23.79 23.09 11.39
C LEU A 273 24.13 21.75 12.11
N GLU A 274 23.18 21.16 12.84
CA GLU A 274 23.35 19.86 13.50
C GLU A 274 23.59 18.72 12.49
N ALA A 275 22.85 18.68 11.40
CA ALA A 275 23.01 17.70 10.33
C ALA A 275 24.27 17.97 9.50
N VAL A 276 24.50 19.22 9.11
CA VAL A 276 25.64 19.63 8.29
C VAL A 276 26.97 19.33 8.96
N ARG A 277 27.08 19.50 10.27
CA ARG A 277 28.28 19.10 11.05
C ARG A 277 28.52 17.58 11.04
N ARG A 278 27.52 16.77 10.70
CA ARG A 278 27.60 15.30 10.57
C ARG A 278 27.91 14.86 9.14
N GLY A 279 27.96 15.75 8.17
CA GLY A 279 28.37 15.47 6.79
C GLY A 279 27.26 15.46 5.75
N GLY A 280 26.03 15.87 6.09
CA GLY A 280 24.93 15.96 5.14
C GLY A 280 23.97 17.10 5.45
N ALA A 281 22.91 17.28 4.66
CA ALA A 281 21.89 18.29 4.90
C ALA A 281 20.47 17.74 4.73
N LEU A 282 19.48 18.54 4.38
CA LEU A 282 18.07 18.17 4.46
C LEU A 282 17.67 17.06 3.48
N ASN A 283 18.23 17.07 2.28
CA ASN A 283 17.95 16.04 1.28
C ASN A 283 18.48 14.67 1.72
N CYS A 284 19.67 14.61 2.31
CA CYS A 284 20.29 13.35 2.76
C CYS A 284 19.54 12.68 3.91
N ILE A 285 18.92 13.44 4.81
CA ILE A 285 18.19 12.91 5.97
C ILE A 285 16.76 12.47 5.66
N SER A 286 16.27 12.72 4.44
CA SER A 286 14.89 12.51 4.03
C SER A 286 14.76 11.47 2.93
N TRP A 287 13.64 10.75 2.96
CA TRP A 287 13.18 9.92 1.87
C TRP A 287 11.77 10.34 1.51
N ASN A 288 11.61 10.98 0.35
CA ASN A 288 10.35 11.51 -0.11
C ASN A 288 9.78 10.65 -1.24
N VAL A 289 8.49 10.35 -1.15
CA VAL A 289 7.75 9.50 -2.09
C VAL A 289 6.41 10.13 -2.46
N ALA A 290 5.89 9.75 -3.62
CA ALA A 290 4.52 10.01 -4.00
C ALA A 290 3.66 8.80 -3.59
N THR A 291 2.70 9.00 -2.70
CA THR A 291 1.83 7.95 -2.17
C THR A 291 0.42 8.02 -2.76
N ARG A 292 0.03 9.14 -3.36
CA ARG A 292 -1.30 9.38 -3.93
C ARG A 292 -1.32 9.07 -5.41
N GLN A 293 -2.42 8.47 -5.88
CA GLN A 293 -2.67 8.32 -7.31
C GLN A 293 -2.85 9.70 -7.96
N TRP A 294 -2.01 10.01 -8.91
CA TRP A 294 -2.15 11.18 -9.76
C TRP A 294 -3.25 10.92 -10.79
N THR A 295 -4.44 11.47 -10.56
CA THR A 295 -5.48 11.48 -11.59
C THR A 295 -5.10 12.51 -12.66
N ASN A 296 -4.83 12.03 -13.85
CA ASN A 296 -4.51 12.85 -15.04
C ASN A 296 -5.62 13.85 -15.34
N GLY A 297 -5.30 15.11 -15.21
CA GLY A 297 -6.16 16.20 -15.63
C GLY A 297 -5.38 17.48 -15.81
N PHE A 298 -4.78 17.68 -17.00
CA PHE A 298 -4.71 19.03 -17.56
C PHE A 298 -4.27 19.01 -19.05
N MET A 299 -5.04 19.66 -19.89
CA MET A 299 -4.76 19.92 -21.30
C MET A 299 -3.74 21.06 -21.44
N GLY A 300 -2.73 20.89 -22.26
CA GLY A 300 -1.81 21.97 -22.69
C GLY A 300 -0.38 21.55 -23.01
N GLU A 301 0.14 20.49 -22.41
CA GLU A 301 1.44 19.91 -22.79
C GLU A 301 1.26 18.48 -23.30
N GLU A 302 2.10 18.05 -24.20
CA GLU A 302 2.01 16.75 -24.84
C GLU A 302 2.15 15.62 -23.82
N TYR A 303 1.12 14.78 -23.70
CA TYR A 303 1.07 13.64 -22.79
C TYR A 303 2.25 12.68 -23.05
N ARG A 304 2.88 12.20 -21.99
CA ARG A 304 4.04 11.29 -22.07
C ARG A 304 3.72 9.94 -21.45
N VAL A 305 4.04 8.87 -22.16
CA VAL A 305 3.97 7.48 -21.69
C VAL A 305 5.38 6.91 -21.68
N HIS A 306 5.80 6.34 -20.58
CA HIS A 306 7.19 5.89 -20.40
C HIS A 306 8.23 6.97 -20.79
N GLY A 307 7.95 8.23 -20.42
CA GLY A 307 8.85 9.36 -20.70
C GLY A 307 8.91 9.84 -22.16
N ARG A 308 8.14 9.25 -23.06
CA ARG A 308 8.08 9.65 -24.46
C ARG A 308 6.81 10.43 -24.75
N PRO A 309 6.91 11.57 -25.51
CA PRO A 309 5.73 12.30 -25.94
C PRO A 309 4.79 11.42 -26.77
N ILE A 310 3.48 11.65 -26.66
CA ILE A 310 2.50 10.86 -27.42
C ILE A 310 2.71 10.94 -28.94
N SER A 311 3.17 12.09 -29.46
CA SER A 311 3.55 12.26 -30.86
C SER A 311 4.68 11.30 -31.28
N TRP A 312 5.68 11.15 -30.41
CA TRP A 312 6.78 10.23 -30.64
C TRP A 312 6.31 8.76 -30.57
N ILE A 313 5.41 8.42 -29.65
CA ILE A 313 4.84 7.06 -29.53
C ILE A 313 4.04 6.72 -30.79
N LYS A 314 3.20 7.65 -31.26
CA LYS A 314 2.46 7.48 -32.53
C LYS A 314 3.40 7.22 -33.68
N LYS A 315 4.44 8.04 -33.86
CA LYS A 315 5.45 7.87 -34.90
C LYS A 315 6.15 6.51 -34.81
N ALA A 316 6.61 6.12 -33.61
CA ALA A 316 7.29 4.84 -33.42
C ALA A 316 6.36 3.63 -33.67
N ALA A 317 5.07 3.76 -33.34
CA ALA A 317 4.06 2.74 -33.61
C ALA A 317 3.75 2.67 -35.12
N GLU A 318 3.67 3.81 -35.84
CA GLU A 318 3.50 3.91 -37.28
C GLU A 318 4.72 3.35 -38.01
N GLU A 319 5.93 3.51 -37.50
CA GLU A 319 7.17 2.88 -37.98
C GLU A 319 7.18 1.34 -37.79
N GLY A 320 6.15 0.75 -37.19
CA GLY A 320 5.98 -0.69 -37.06
C GLY A 320 6.60 -1.31 -35.81
N ARG A 321 7.06 -0.52 -34.84
CA ARG A 321 7.71 -1.04 -33.63
C ARG A 321 6.65 -1.65 -32.66
N ALA A 322 6.64 -2.98 -32.55
CA ALA A 322 5.62 -3.74 -31.79
C ALA A 322 5.37 -3.26 -30.37
N ASN A 323 6.45 -2.99 -29.62
CA ASN A 323 6.33 -2.51 -28.23
C ASN A 323 5.60 -1.15 -28.17
N TRP A 324 5.86 -0.25 -29.12
CA TRP A 324 5.22 1.07 -29.14
C TRP A 324 3.82 1.02 -29.71
N GLN A 325 3.52 0.08 -30.59
CA GLN A 325 2.14 -0.23 -31.01
C GLN A 325 1.33 -0.73 -29.83
N CYS A 326 1.87 -1.64 -29.00
CA CYS A 326 1.23 -2.08 -27.76
C CYS A 326 0.99 -0.88 -26.82
N ASN A 327 2.00 -0.04 -26.59
CA ASN A 327 1.87 1.13 -25.72
C ASN A 327 0.86 2.15 -26.26
N LEU A 328 0.81 2.37 -27.57
CA LEU A 328 -0.21 3.24 -28.18
C LEU A 328 -1.62 2.66 -28.02
N GLY A 329 -1.76 1.34 -28.10
CA GLY A 329 -2.99 0.63 -27.76
C GLY A 329 -3.43 0.90 -26.33
N VAL A 330 -2.50 0.85 -25.34
CA VAL A 330 -2.75 1.20 -23.93
C VAL A 330 -3.20 2.66 -23.82
N CYS A 331 -2.54 3.59 -24.53
CA CYS A 331 -2.93 5.01 -24.52
C CYS A 331 -4.39 5.20 -24.97
N TYR A 332 -4.80 4.56 -26.06
CA TYR A 332 -6.19 4.63 -26.53
C TYR A 332 -7.17 3.93 -25.60
N PHE A 333 -6.75 2.86 -24.92
CA PHE A 333 -7.60 2.12 -23.96
C PHE A 333 -7.98 2.96 -22.74
N TYR A 334 -7.00 3.65 -22.16
CA TYR A 334 -7.21 4.48 -20.97
C TYR A 334 -7.55 5.94 -21.28
N GLY A 335 -7.32 6.41 -22.52
CA GLY A 335 -7.44 7.82 -22.89
C GLY A 335 -6.22 8.64 -22.49
N GLU A 336 -5.05 8.03 -22.48
CA GLU A 336 -3.81 8.64 -22.01
C GLU A 336 -3.11 9.41 -23.14
N GLY A 337 -3.20 10.76 -23.12
CA GLY A 337 -2.67 11.66 -24.14
C GLY A 337 -3.38 11.60 -25.51
N VAL A 338 -4.41 10.78 -25.60
CA VAL A 338 -5.32 10.65 -26.74
C VAL A 338 -6.75 10.49 -26.18
N GLU A 339 -7.74 10.80 -27.00
CA GLU A 339 -9.13 10.49 -26.63
C GLU A 339 -9.31 8.98 -26.48
N LYS A 340 -9.97 8.56 -25.42
CA LYS A 340 -10.24 7.14 -25.16
C LYS A 340 -11.01 6.52 -26.32
N ASN A 341 -10.43 5.48 -26.93
CA ASN A 341 -11.02 4.80 -28.07
C ASN A 341 -10.63 3.31 -28.06
N LEU A 342 -11.53 2.49 -27.55
CA LEU A 342 -11.29 1.04 -27.41
C LEU A 342 -11.09 0.34 -28.77
N SER A 343 -11.76 0.82 -29.84
CA SER A 343 -11.60 0.25 -31.20
C SER A 343 -10.20 0.54 -31.75
N GLU A 344 -9.69 1.77 -31.56
CA GLU A 344 -8.31 2.10 -31.97
C GLU A 344 -7.30 1.33 -31.09
N ALA A 345 -7.55 1.18 -29.79
CA ALA A 345 -6.71 0.37 -28.91
C ALA A 345 -6.57 -1.07 -29.45
N SER A 346 -7.69 -1.71 -29.79
CA SER A 346 -7.71 -3.08 -30.31
C SER A 346 -6.99 -3.20 -31.64
N LYS A 347 -7.09 -2.20 -32.53
CA LYS A 347 -6.33 -2.17 -33.79
C LYS A 347 -4.82 -2.12 -33.59
N TRP A 348 -4.37 -1.31 -32.62
CA TRP A 348 -2.95 -1.20 -32.31
C TRP A 348 -2.45 -2.44 -31.57
N TYR A 349 -3.23 -3.03 -30.66
CA TYR A 349 -2.91 -4.31 -30.04
C TYR A 349 -2.79 -5.41 -31.10
N LYS A 350 -3.69 -5.46 -32.11
CA LYS A 350 -3.65 -6.46 -33.18
C LYS A 350 -2.34 -6.36 -33.98
N LYS A 351 -1.94 -5.16 -34.36
CA LYS A 351 -0.67 -4.95 -35.11
C LYS A 351 0.54 -5.42 -34.31
N ALA A 352 0.58 -5.16 -32.99
CA ALA A 352 1.66 -5.60 -32.14
C ALA A 352 1.61 -7.12 -31.86
N ALA A 353 0.42 -7.67 -31.66
CA ALA A 353 0.18 -9.08 -31.40
C ALA A 353 0.57 -9.96 -32.59
N GLU A 354 0.29 -9.52 -33.82
CA GLU A 354 0.69 -10.18 -35.08
C GLU A 354 2.22 -10.23 -35.24
N GLN A 355 2.95 -9.28 -34.66
CA GLN A 355 4.40 -9.27 -34.59
C GLN A 355 4.97 -10.08 -33.39
N GLY A 356 4.13 -10.78 -32.63
CA GLY A 356 4.55 -11.62 -31.54
C GLY A 356 4.71 -10.93 -30.18
N ASN A 357 4.24 -9.68 -30.02
CA ASN A 357 4.30 -9.02 -28.72
C ASN A 357 3.33 -9.68 -27.73
N ALA A 358 3.85 -10.37 -26.69
CA ALA A 358 3.05 -11.14 -25.75
C ALA A 358 2.04 -10.27 -24.97
N LYS A 359 2.42 -9.06 -24.55
CA LYS A 359 1.51 -8.13 -23.84
C LYS A 359 0.36 -7.69 -24.75
N ALA A 360 0.65 -7.43 -26.03
CA ALA A 360 -0.39 -7.05 -26.98
C ALA A 360 -1.32 -8.24 -27.29
N GLN A 361 -0.79 -9.46 -27.38
CA GLN A 361 -1.58 -10.67 -27.51
C GLN A 361 -2.52 -10.86 -26.33
N PHE A 362 -2.03 -10.68 -25.11
CA PHE A 362 -2.84 -10.73 -23.89
C PHE A 362 -3.94 -9.65 -23.90
N ASN A 363 -3.57 -8.38 -24.16
CA ASN A 363 -4.54 -7.27 -24.19
C ASN A 363 -5.60 -7.42 -25.29
N LEU A 364 -5.21 -7.91 -26.45
CA LEU A 364 -6.15 -8.21 -27.55
C LEU A 364 -7.09 -9.36 -27.16
N GLY A 365 -6.55 -10.42 -26.53
CA GLY A 365 -7.33 -11.49 -25.96
C GLY A 365 -8.36 -10.98 -24.95
N LEU A 366 -8.00 -10.07 -24.05
CA LEU A 366 -8.93 -9.40 -23.14
C LEU A 366 -9.99 -8.59 -23.87
N GLY A 367 -9.63 -7.88 -24.93
CA GLY A 367 -10.57 -7.16 -25.80
C GLY A 367 -11.66 -8.08 -26.36
N TYR A 368 -11.27 -9.22 -26.92
CA TYR A 368 -12.21 -10.22 -27.43
C TYR A 368 -13.00 -10.92 -26.31
N PHE A 369 -12.36 -11.21 -25.17
CA PHE A 369 -13.01 -11.85 -24.01
C PHE A 369 -14.14 -10.98 -23.44
N LYS A 370 -13.93 -9.68 -23.33
CA LYS A 370 -14.90 -8.74 -22.75
C LYS A 370 -15.80 -8.04 -23.80
N GLY A 371 -15.47 -8.11 -25.09
CA GLY A 371 -16.14 -7.33 -26.11
C GLY A 371 -15.74 -5.84 -26.09
N GLU A 372 -14.53 -5.52 -25.63
CA GLU A 372 -14.03 -4.15 -25.49
C GLU A 372 -13.21 -3.73 -26.73
N GLY A 373 -13.79 -2.87 -27.55
CA GLY A 373 -13.17 -2.37 -28.80
C GLY A 373 -13.24 -3.32 -30.00
N VAL A 374 -13.64 -4.57 -29.76
CA VAL A 374 -13.97 -5.60 -30.76
C VAL A 374 -15.20 -6.37 -30.26
N PRO A 375 -15.99 -7.00 -31.15
CA PRO A 375 -17.07 -7.89 -30.73
C PRO A 375 -16.54 -9.00 -29.84
N GLN A 376 -17.32 -9.40 -28.82
CA GLN A 376 -16.96 -10.51 -27.95
C GLN A 376 -16.85 -11.82 -28.75
N ASP A 377 -15.72 -12.50 -28.60
CA ASP A 377 -15.44 -13.79 -29.23
C ASP A 377 -14.44 -14.59 -28.39
N TYR A 378 -14.94 -15.61 -27.70
CA TYR A 378 -14.10 -16.45 -26.84
C TYR A 378 -13.11 -17.32 -27.63
N GLY A 379 -13.41 -17.65 -28.88
CA GLY A 379 -12.50 -18.39 -29.77
C GLY A 379 -11.28 -17.54 -30.13
N GLU A 380 -11.50 -16.31 -30.56
CA GLU A 380 -10.43 -15.33 -30.82
C GLU A 380 -9.66 -14.98 -29.53
N ALA A 381 -10.38 -14.80 -28.41
CA ALA A 381 -9.75 -14.57 -27.11
C ALA A 381 -8.78 -15.70 -26.74
N MET A 382 -9.25 -16.95 -26.85
CA MET A 382 -8.46 -18.15 -26.58
C MET A 382 -7.25 -18.27 -27.52
N HIS A 383 -7.40 -17.93 -28.80
CA HIS A 383 -6.30 -17.93 -29.77
C HIS A 383 -5.19 -16.97 -29.35
N TRP A 384 -5.55 -15.73 -28.98
CA TRP A 384 -4.55 -14.73 -28.61
C TRP A 384 -3.94 -14.99 -27.22
N PHE A 385 -4.73 -15.41 -26.24
CA PHE A 385 -4.21 -15.88 -24.95
C PHE A 385 -3.30 -17.08 -25.10
N GLY A 386 -3.64 -18.03 -26.00
CA GLY A 386 -2.81 -19.18 -26.31
C GLY A 386 -1.41 -18.78 -26.77
N LYS A 387 -1.34 -17.83 -27.71
CA LYS A 387 -0.05 -17.29 -28.19
C LYS A 387 0.77 -16.59 -27.08
N ALA A 388 0.13 -15.83 -26.22
CA ALA A 388 0.81 -15.22 -25.08
C ALA A 388 1.30 -16.27 -24.08
N SER A 389 0.48 -17.28 -23.81
CA SER A 389 0.84 -18.43 -22.95
C SER A 389 2.01 -19.25 -23.48
N GLU A 390 2.11 -19.45 -24.81
CA GLU A 390 3.28 -20.11 -25.44
C GLU A 390 4.59 -19.35 -25.21
N GLN A 391 4.49 -18.04 -24.97
CA GLN A 391 5.64 -17.19 -24.59
C GLN A 391 5.89 -17.14 -23.06
N GLY A 392 5.17 -17.95 -22.30
CA GLY A 392 5.36 -18.07 -20.83
C GLY A 392 4.44 -17.20 -19.98
N ASP A 393 3.45 -16.54 -20.59
CA ASP A 393 2.47 -15.74 -19.85
C ASP A 393 1.47 -16.65 -19.13
N ALA A 394 1.64 -16.79 -17.80
CA ALA A 394 0.81 -17.63 -16.96
C ALA A 394 -0.60 -17.04 -16.74
N ASP A 395 -0.74 -15.72 -16.80
CA ASP A 395 -2.05 -15.05 -16.70
C ASP A 395 -2.87 -15.30 -17.98
N ALA A 396 -2.22 -15.25 -19.13
CA ALA A 396 -2.86 -15.64 -20.40
C ALA A 396 -3.34 -17.10 -20.37
N GLN A 397 -2.56 -18.02 -19.80
CA GLN A 397 -2.95 -19.43 -19.67
C GLN A 397 -4.17 -19.60 -18.75
N LEU A 398 -4.30 -18.80 -17.70
CA LEU A 398 -5.51 -18.81 -16.85
C LEU A 398 -6.73 -18.30 -17.63
N HIS A 399 -6.57 -17.25 -18.43
CA HIS A 399 -7.65 -16.73 -19.27
C HIS A 399 -8.10 -17.74 -20.35
N VAL A 400 -7.21 -18.61 -20.84
CA VAL A 400 -7.60 -19.75 -21.69
C VAL A 400 -8.59 -20.66 -20.92
N ALA A 401 -8.33 -20.94 -19.62
CA ALA A 401 -9.25 -21.74 -18.81
C ALA A 401 -10.62 -21.06 -18.66
N TRP A 402 -10.64 -19.74 -18.46
CA TRP A 402 -11.91 -18.99 -18.36
C TRP A 402 -12.67 -18.93 -19.71
N CYS A 403 -11.97 -18.79 -20.83
CA CYS A 403 -12.62 -18.92 -22.13
C CYS A 403 -13.31 -20.27 -22.31
N LEU A 404 -12.64 -21.38 -21.91
CA LEU A 404 -13.20 -22.72 -21.95
C LEU A 404 -14.42 -22.85 -21.03
N GLU A 405 -14.39 -22.23 -19.85
CA GLU A 405 -15.52 -22.24 -18.90
C GLU A 405 -16.73 -21.50 -19.49
N ASP A 406 -16.53 -20.28 -20.02
CA ASP A 406 -17.60 -19.48 -20.64
C ASP A 406 -18.16 -20.10 -21.92
N MET A 407 -17.33 -20.85 -22.66
CA MET A 407 -17.77 -21.68 -23.82
C MET A 407 -18.46 -22.96 -23.40
N GLN A 408 -18.62 -23.22 -22.09
CA GLN A 408 -19.19 -24.46 -21.55
C GLN A 408 -18.45 -25.72 -22.00
N ALA A 409 -17.14 -25.63 -22.17
CA ALA A 409 -16.30 -26.78 -22.54
C ALA A 409 -16.33 -27.88 -21.45
N PRO A 410 -15.92 -29.12 -21.77
CA PRO A 410 -15.84 -30.18 -20.78
C PRO A 410 -15.04 -29.76 -19.54
N GLN A 411 -15.56 -30.05 -18.36
CA GLN A 411 -14.94 -29.65 -17.09
C GLN A 411 -13.48 -30.09 -16.93
N ASN A 412 -13.13 -31.23 -17.54
CA ASN A 412 -11.74 -31.71 -17.54
C ASN A 412 -10.81 -30.78 -18.35
N ASP A 413 -11.28 -30.17 -19.44
CA ASP A 413 -10.45 -29.28 -20.26
C ASP A 413 -10.18 -27.98 -19.53
N VAL A 414 -11.19 -27.44 -18.84
CA VAL A 414 -11.05 -26.29 -17.95
C VAL A 414 -10.03 -26.57 -16.84
N PHE A 415 -10.14 -27.76 -16.22
CA PHE A 415 -9.19 -28.19 -15.19
C PHE A 415 -7.75 -28.28 -15.72
N VAL A 416 -7.57 -28.91 -16.88
CA VAL A 416 -6.22 -29.07 -17.50
C VAL A 416 -5.61 -27.70 -17.82
N ALA A 417 -6.40 -26.76 -18.39
CA ALA A 417 -5.93 -25.43 -18.72
C ALA A 417 -5.55 -24.63 -17.46
N CYS A 418 -6.39 -24.65 -16.42
CA CYS A 418 -6.11 -23.99 -15.15
C CYS A 418 -4.90 -24.61 -14.43
N LYS A 419 -4.78 -25.94 -14.45
CA LYS A 419 -3.63 -26.65 -13.87
C LYS A 419 -2.33 -26.24 -14.55
N ARG A 420 -2.33 -26.11 -15.87
CA ARG A 420 -1.18 -25.61 -16.63
C ARG A 420 -0.80 -24.19 -16.20
N ALA A 421 -1.77 -23.27 -16.04
CA ALA A 421 -1.52 -21.94 -15.52
C ALA A 421 -0.91 -21.95 -14.10
N ALA A 422 -1.42 -22.81 -13.24
CA ALA A 422 -0.91 -22.99 -11.88
C ALA A 422 0.54 -23.54 -11.86
N GLU A 423 0.85 -24.49 -12.73
CA GLU A 423 2.20 -25.04 -12.93
C GLU A 423 3.17 -24.01 -13.49
N MET A 424 2.70 -23.10 -14.36
CA MET A 424 3.47 -21.95 -14.84
C MET A 424 3.66 -20.87 -13.75
N GLY A 425 3.00 -21.01 -12.61
CA GLY A 425 3.19 -20.16 -11.44
C GLY A 425 2.15 -19.05 -11.26
N ASN A 426 1.04 -19.08 -11.98
CA ASN A 426 -0.07 -18.16 -11.72
C ASN A 426 -0.68 -18.44 -10.35
N ALA A 427 -0.62 -17.44 -9.45
CA ALA A 427 -1.07 -17.59 -8.07
C ALA A 427 -2.61 -17.70 -7.94
N GLU A 428 -3.35 -17.09 -8.85
CA GLU A 428 -4.81 -17.18 -8.90
C GLU A 428 -5.26 -18.57 -9.35
N ALA A 429 -4.66 -19.12 -10.40
CA ALA A 429 -4.89 -20.49 -10.85
C ALA A 429 -4.56 -21.51 -9.75
N GLN A 430 -3.44 -21.32 -9.02
CA GLN A 430 -3.11 -22.15 -7.86
C GLN A 430 -4.17 -22.06 -6.75
N CYS A 431 -4.72 -20.86 -6.51
CA CYS A 431 -5.81 -20.65 -5.56
C CYS A 431 -7.08 -21.37 -6.02
N HIS A 432 -7.46 -21.27 -7.30
CA HIS A 432 -8.59 -22.00 -7.87
C HIS A 432 -8.44 -23.51 -7.72
N LEU A 433 -7.28 -24.07 -8.03
CA LEU A 433 -7.02 -25.50 -7.79
C LEU A 433 -7.17 -25.88 -6.31
N GLY A 434 -6.73 -25.00 -5.41
CA GLY A 434 -6.93 -25.17 -3.97
C GLY A 434 -8.41 -25.34 -3.61
N PHE A 435 -9.29 -24.52 -4.15
CA PHE A 435 -10.74 -24.62 -3.96
C PHE A 435 -11.32 -25.87 -4.62
N TRP A 436 -10.95 -26.16 -5.88
CA TRP A 436 -11.51 -27.32 -6.62
C TRP A 436 -11.18 -28.64 -5.93
N TYR A 437 -9.94 -28.83 -5.44
CA TYR A 437 -9.60 -29.99 -4.62
C TYR A 437 -10.32 -30.03 -3.27
N SER A 438 -10.63 -28.86 -2.68
CA SER A 438 -11.37 -28.76 -1.42
C SER A 438 -12.83 -29.19 -1.58
N GLU A 439 -13.45 -28.86 -2.72
CA GLU A 439 -14.88 -29.04 -2.97
C GLU A 439 -15.19 -30.30 -3.81
N GLY A 440 -14.21 -30.82 -4.52
CA GLY A 440 -14.40 -31.93 -5.47
C GLY A 440 -15.06 -31.45 -6.76
N LYS A 441 -14.67 -30.30 -7.31
CA LYS A 441 -15.18 -29.74 -8.56
C LYS A 441 -14.36 -30.18 -9.77
N HIS A 442 -14.88 -29.95 -10.96
CA HIS A 442 -14.26 -30.28 -12.26
C HIS A 442 -13.81 -31.75 -12.40
N GLY A 443 -14.64 -32.67 -11.90
CA GLY A 443 -14.38 -34.12 -11.95
C GLY A 443 -13.32 -34.61 -10.96
N LEU A 444 -12.89 -33.76 -10.03
CA LEU A 444 -11.94 -34.13 -9.01
C LEU A 444 -12.62 -34.75 -7.79
N GLU A 445 -11.95 -35.70 -7.16
CA GLU A 445 -12.28 -36.12 -5.80
C GLU A 445 -11.79 -35.10 -4.77
N LYS A 446 -12.55 -34.95 -3.68
CA LYS A 446 -12.14 -34.09 -2.56
C LYS A 446 -10.80 -34.58 -2.01
N ASN A 447 -9.81 -33.69 -2.01
CA ASN A 447 -8.48 -33.95 -1.49
C ASN A 447 -7.94 -32.76 -0.73
N VAL A 448 -8.10 -32.78 0.60
CA VAL A 448 -7.71 -31.68 1.49
C VAL A 448 -6.19 -31.48 1.50
N ALA A 449 -5.39 -32.52 1.31
CA ALA A 449 -3.93 -32.43 1.28
C ALA A 449 -3.44 -31.70 0.01
N GLU A 450 -3.95 -32.11 -1.17
CA GLU A 450 -3.66 -31.43 -2.44
C GLU A 450 -4.16 -29.98 -2.43
N SER A 451 -5.36 -29.77 -1.91
CA SER A 451 -5.93 -28.44 -1.73
C SER A 451 -4.98 -27.54 -0.90
N SER A 452 -4.47 -28.06 0.23
CA SER A 452 -3.55 -27.32 1.09
C SER A 452 -2.22 -27.04 0.41
N ARG A 453 -1.73 -27.97 -0.42
CA ARG A 453 -0.51 -27.78 -1.21
C ARG A 453 -0.66 -26.63 -2.19
N TRP A 454 -1.74 -26.60 -2.94
CA TRP A 454 -1.97 -25.54 -3.93
C TRP A 454 -2.21 -24.17 -3.27
N PHE A 455 -2.98 -24.12 -2.18
CA PHE A 455 -3.10 -22.85 -1.42
C PHE A 455 -1.75 -22.38 -0.85
N MET A 456 -0.89 -23.30 -0.41
CA MET A 456 0.45 -22.93 0.08
C MET A 456 1.30 -22.30 -1.03
N GLU A 457 1.27 -22.87 -2.23
CA GLU A 457 2.01 -22.29 -3.37
C GLU A 457 1.47 -20.91 -3.77
N ALA A 458 0.14 -20.76 -3.86
CA ALA A 458 -0.50 -19.47 -4.11
C ALA A 458 -0.19 -18.44 -3.02
N ALA A 459 -0.23 -18.85 -1.74
CA ALA A 459 0.03 -17.98 -0.61
C ALA A 459 1.47 -17.49 -0.55
N LYS A 460 2.45 -18.34 -0.87
CA LYS A 460 3.87 -17.97 -1.01
C LYS A 460 4.08 -16.93 -2.11
N ARG A 461 3.31 -17.00 -3.19
CA ARG A 461 3.33 -16.03 -4.31
C ARG A 461 2.51 -14.76 -4.02
N GLY A 462 1.95 -14.69 -2.82
CA GLY A 462 1.29 -13.49 -2.35
C GLY A 462 -0.21 -13.41 -2.61
N ASN A 463 -0.88 -14.43 -3.12
CA ASN A 463 -2.34 -14.41 -3.24
C ASN A 463 -2.96 -14.30 -1.83
N ASP A 464 -3.68 -13.24 -1.54
CA ASP A 464 -4.21 -12.91 -0.21
C ASP A 464 -5.35 -13.85 0.21
N VAL A 465 -6.17 -14.29 -0.75
CA VAL A 465 -7.22 -15.31 -0.51
C VAL A 465 -6.59 -16.63 -0.09
N ALA A 466 -5.53 -17.04 -0.79
CA ALA A 466 -4.81 -18.26 -0.43
C ALA A 466 -4.06 -18.11 0.92
N GLN A 467 -3.51 -16.94 1.22
CA GLN A 467 -2.94 -16.64 2.53
C GLN A 467 -3.98 -16.77 3.64
N PHE A 468 -5.17 -16.21 3.44
CA PHE A 468 -6.28 -16.39 4.37
C PHE A 468 -6.67 -17.87 4.52
N GLN A 469 -6.80 -18.61 3.41
CA GLN A 469 -7.13 -20.04 3.43
C GLN A 469 -6.07 -20.86 4.17
N MET A 470 -4.78 -20.52 4.02
CA MET A 470 -3.72 -21.16 4.80
C MET A 470 -3.82 -20.85 6.28
N GLY A 471 -4.17 -19.62 6.65
CA GLY A 471 -4.48 -19.25 8.04
C GLY A 471 -5.57 -20.14 8.63
N LEU A 472 -6.69 -20.28 7.93
CA LEU A 472 -7.82 -21.14 8.32
C LEU A 472 -7.44 -22.62 8.43
N ARG A 473 -6.60 -23.12 7.52
CA ARG A 473 -6.12 -24.50 7.55
C ARG A 473 -5.21 -24.77 8.74
N TYR A 474 -4.32 -23.84 9.09
CA TYR A 474 -3.51 -23.97 10.30
C TYR A 474 -4.32 -23.79 11.58
N GLU A 475 -5.40 -23.01 11.56
CA GLU A 475 -6.33 -22.87 12.69
C GLU A 475 -7.12 -24.16 12.94
N THR A 476 -7.61 -24.79 11.87
CA THR A 476 -8.46 -25.99 11.97
C THR A 476 -7.69 -27.31 11.94
N GLY A 477 -6.52 -27.34 11.32
CA GLY A 477 -5.74 -28.55 11.06
C GLY A 477 -6.14 -29.27 9.75
N ALA A 478 -6.85 -28.59 8.85
CA ALA A 478 -7.29 -29.18 7.58
C ALA A 478 -6.16 -29.32 6.57
N GLY A 479 -5.67 -30.56 6.35
CA GLY A 479 -4.58 -30.87 5.41
C GLY A 479 -3.19 -30.42 5.86
N VAL A 480 -3.08 -29.80 7.03
CA VAL A 480 -1.84 -29.40 7.68
C VAL A 480 -1.93 -29.66 9.19
N LYS A 481 -0.81 -29.77 9.87
CA LYS A 481 -0.82 -29.87 11.34
C LYS A 481 -1.31 -28.57 11.95
N LYS A 482 -2.33 -28.64 12.82
CA LYS A 482 -2.89 -27.49 13.55
C LYS A 482 -1.78 -26.68 14.23
N ASN A 483 -1.74 -25.37 14.01
CA ASN A 483 -0.74 -24.46 14.57
C ASN A 483 -1.27 -23.02 14.58
N ALA A 484 -1.75 -22.55 15.72
CA ALA A 484 -2.32 -21.22 15.87
C ALA A 484 -1.29 -20.10 15.57
N LYS A 485 0.01 -20.30 15.87
CA LYS A 485 1.05 -19.31 15.56
C LYS A 485 1.22 -19.13 14.04
N GLU A 486 1.23 -20.23 13.30
CA GLU A 486 1.29 -20.16 11.83
C GLU A 486 -0.01 -19.59 11.26
N ALA A 487 -1.18 -19.93 11.82
CA ALA A 487 -2.46 -19.34 11.43
C ALA A 487 -2.43 -17.82 11.53
N ALA A 488 -2.02 -17.28 12.68
CA ALA A 488 -1.92 -15.83 12.90
C ALA A 488 -0.94 -15.16 11.93
N LYS A 489 0.20 -15.77 11.61
CA LYS A 489 1.15 -15.25 10.62
C LYS A 489 0.55 -15.15 9.22
N TRP A 490 -0.22 -16.17 8.81
CA TRP A 490 -0.86 -16.14 7.50
C TRP A 490 -2.00 -15.12 7.45
N TYR A 491 -2.81 -15.01 8.53
CA TYR A 491 -3.80 -13.95 8.64
C TYR A 491 -3.16 -12.55 8.58
N MET A 492 -1.99 -12.36 9.22
CA MET A 492 -1.27 -11.09 9.17
C MET A 492 -0.83 -10.73 7.75
N ARG A 493 -0.32 -11.71 6.97
CA ARG A 493 0.04 -11.50 5.55
C ARG A 493 -1.17 -11.12 4.70
N ALA A 494 -2.27 -11.85 4.83
CA ALA A 494 -3.50 -11.53 4.10
C ALA A 494 -4.09 -10.17 4.53
N ALA A 495 -4.08 -9.86 5.82
CA ALA A 495 -4.53 -8.59 6.38
C ALA A 495 -3.72 -7.39 5.89
N SER A 496 -2.41 -7.56 5.66
CA SER A 496 -1.55 -6.51 5.10
C SER A 496 -1.99 -6.10 3.68
N LYS A 497 -2.69 -6.97 2.97
CA LYS A 497 -3.30 -6.71 1.65
C LYS A 497 -4.78 -6.28 1.72
N ASN A 498 -5.24 -5.86 2.89
CA ASN A 498 -6.62 -5.46 3.15
C ASN A 498 -7.66 -6.59 2.93
N ASN A 499 -7.25 -7.85 3.04
CA ASN A 499 -8.22 -8.94 3.06
C ASN A 499 -9.10 -8.81 4.30
N VAL A 500 -10.37 -8.51 4.06
CA VAL A 500 -11.32 -8.10 5.12
C VAL A 500 -11.54 -9.20 6.15
N VAL A 501 -11.69 -10.44 5.68
CA VAL A 501 -11.93 -11.59 6.56
C VAL A 501 -10.67 -11.90 7.38
N ALA A 502 -9.49 -11.76 6.77
CA ALA A 502 -8.21 -11.94 7.48
C ALA A 502 -7.98 -10.85 8.54
N LEU A 503 -8.35 -9.60 8.28
CA LEU A 503 -8.32 -8.52 9.26
C LEU A 503 -9.19 -8.84 10.47
N TYR A 504 -10.42 -9.29 10.24
CA TYR A 504 -11.32 -9.73 11.32
C TYR A 504 -10.71 -10.90 12.13
N ARG A 505 -10.23 -11.95 11.45
CA ARG A 505 -9.62 -13.12 12.12
C ARG A 505 -8.35 -12.75 12.89
N LEU A 506 -7.49 -11.91 12.33
CA LEU A 506 -6.31 -11.41 13.01
C LEU A 506 -6.67 -10.59 14.26
N GLY A 507 -7.71 -9.75 14.16
CA GLY A 507 -8.27 -9.04 15.30
C GLY A 507 -8.71 -10.00 16.41
N CYS A 508 -9.39 -11.09 16.06
CA CYS A 508 -9.75 -12.15 16.99
C CYS A 508 -8.51 -12.82 17.61
N CYS A 509 -7.48 -13.10 16.80
CA CYS A 509 -6.22 -13.68 17.33
C CYS A 509 -5.59 -12.77 18.39
N TYR A 510 -5.50 -11.47 18.14
CA TYR A 510 -4.98 -10.54 19.15
C TYR A 510 -5.89 -10.37 20.37
N TYR A 511 -7.21 -10.42 20.17
CA TYR A 511 -8.19 -10.24 21.24
C TYR A 511 -8.21 -11.43 22.22
N TYR A 512 -8.12 -12.67 21.70
CA TYR A 512 -8.18 -13.89 22.49
C TYR A 512 -6.81 -14.50 22.81
N GLY A 513 -5.75 -14.05 22.17
CA GLY A 513 -4.40 -14.60 22.33
C GLY A 513 -4.16 -15.88 21.52
N ASP A 514 -4.92 -16.10 20.45
CA ASP A 514 -4.80 -17.30 19.62
C ASP A 514 -3.58 -17.24 18.70
N GLY A 515 -2.50 -17.90 19.11
CA GLY A 515 -1.24 -17.97 18.36
C GLY A 515 -0.35 -16.72 18.44
N VAL A 516 -0.83 -15.66 19.06
CA VAL A 516 -0.12 -14.41 19.39
C VAL A 516 -0.38 -14.03 20.84
N THR A 517 0.44 -13.15 21.40
CA THR A 517 0.12 -12.55 22.71
C THR A 517 -1.11 -11.66 22.61
N ILE A 518 -1.92 -11.64 23.67
CA ILE A 518 -3.06 -10.74 23.75
C ILE A 518 -2.58 -9.30 23.59
N ASP A 519 -3.16 -8.61 22.62
CA ASP A 519 -2.90 -7.20 22.32
C ASP A 519 -4.21 -6.53 21.88
N ASN A 520 -4.90 -5.97 22.86
CA ASN A 520 -6.19 -5.34 22.63
C ASN A 520 -6.10 -4.13 21.69
N HIS A 521 -4.96 -3.40 21.70
CA HIS A 521 -4.79 -2.26 20.79
C HIS A 521 -4.66 -2.70 19.33
N SER A 522 -3.85 -3.73 19.06
CA SER A 522 -3.76 -4.33 17.74
C SER A 522 -5.08 -4.97 17.30
N ALA A 523 -5.82 -5.60 18.23
CA ALA A 523 -7.16 -6.13 17.94
C ALA A 523 -8.13 -5.02 17.49
N TRP A 524 -8.20 -3.93 18.27
CA TRP A 524 -9.02 -2.77 17.94
C TRP A 524 -8.68 -2.19 16.56
N ARG A 525 -7.38 -2.02 16.24
CA ARG A 525 -6.93 -1.55 14.92
C ARG A 525 -7.39 -2.45 13.77
N CYS A 526 -7.26 -3.77 13.96
CA CYS A 526 -7.69 -4.74 12.97
C CYS A 526 -9.22 -4.70 12.77
N PHE A 527 -10.00 -4.67 13.85
CA PHE A 527 -11.47 -4.57 13.78
C PHE A 527 -11.90 -3.24 13.15
N LYS A 528 -11.26 -2.12 13.51
CA LYS A 528 -11.55 -0.81 12.92
C LYS A 528 -11.35 -0.83 11.40
N LYS A 529 -10.22 -1.35 10.94
CA LYS A 529 -9.92 -1.43 9.52
C LYS A 529 -10.88 -2.37 8.77
N ALA A 530 -11.23 -3.52 9.36
CA ALA A 530 -12.20 -4.45 8.76
C ALA A 530 -13.61 -3.85 8.70
N ALA A 531 -14.01 -3.11 9.74
CA ALA A 531 -15.29 -2.40 9.81
C ALA A 531 -15.39 -1.25 8.79
N GLU A 532 -14.29 -0.52 8.54
CA GLU A 532 -14.18 0.49 7.49
C GLU A 532 -14.34 -0.12 6.08
N LEU A 533 -13.94 -1.38 5.92
CA LEU A 533 -14.11 -2.16 4.69
C LEU A 533 -15.45 -2.92 4.61
N GLY A 534 -16.36 -2.71 5.57
CA GLY A 534 -17.74 -3.21 5.53
C GLY A 534 -18.00 -4.55 6.23
N ASP A 535 -17.08 -5.10 7.03
CA ASP A 535 -17.35 -6.35 7.78
C ASP A 535 -18.22 -6.06 9.03
N SER A 536 -19.46 -6.53 9.02
CA SER A 536 -20.42 -6.34 10.11
C SER A 536 -19.98 -7.03 11.42
N ARG A 537 -19.29 -8.16 11.35
CA ARG A 537 -18.73 -8.85 12.52
C ARG A 537 -17.62 -7.99 13.16
N ALA A 538 -16.80 -7.36 12.32
CA ALA A 538 -15.76 -6.44 12.79
C ALA A 538 -16.38 -5.17 13.37
N CYS A 539 -17.47 -4.63 12.80
CA CYS A 539 -18.24 -3.53 13.38
C CYS A 539 -18.73 -3.89 14.79
N PHE A 540 -19.28 -5.08 14.95
CA PHE A 540 -19.71 -5.57 16.26
C PHE A 540 -18.55 -5.69 17.27
N MET A 541 -17.42 -6.30 16.87
CA MET A 541 -16.25 -6.42 17.74
C MET A 541 -15.63 -5.06 18.07
N LEU A 542 -15.65 -4.12 17.13
CA LEU A 542 -15.23 -2.73 17.36
C LEU A 542 -16.13 -2.05 18.40
N GLY A 543 -17.45 -2.26 18.30
CA GLY A 543 -18.41 -1.79 19.31
C GLY A 543 -18.09 -2.33 20.70
N LYS A 544 -17.76 -3.62 20.81
CA LYS A 544 -17.30 -4.21 22.09
C LYS A 544 -16.00 -3.57 22.59
N CYS A 545 -15.04 -3.29 21.71
CA CYS A 545 -13.81 -2.62 22.08
C CYS A 545 -14.08 -1.23 22.69
N TYR A 546 -14.95 -0.44 22.10
CA TYR A 546 -15.36 0.86 22.63
C TYR A 546 -16.17 0.74 23.91
N PHE A 547 -17.05 -0.26 24.03
CA PHE A 547 -17.92 -0.42 25.18
C PHE A 547 -17.15 -0.82 26.45
N TYR A 548 -16.17 -1.75 26.31
CA TYR A 548 -15.40 -2.29 27.44
C TYR A 548 -14.01 -1.67 27.58
N GLY A 549 -13.58 -0.76 26.70
CA GLY A 549 -12.25 -0.16 26.75
C GLY A 549 -11.13 -1.11 26.31
N HIS A 550 -11.40 -2.06 25.43
CA HIS A 550 -10.40 -3.02 24.98
C HIS A 550 -9.52 -2.42 23.88
N GLY A 551 -8.34 -1.92 24.26
CA GLY A 551 -7.36 -1.33 23.35
C GLY A 551 -7.64 0.11 22.93
N VAL A 552 -8.70 0.72 23.44
CA VAL A 552 -9.14 2.09 23.22
C VAL A 552 -9.84 2.57 24.49
N GLU A 553 -9.95 3.87 24.71
CA GLU A 553 -10.74 4.44 25.80
C GLU A 553 -12.22 4.06 25.67
N VAL A 554 -12.88 3.86 26.81
CA VAL A 554 -14.31 3.56 26.87
C VAL A 554 -15.08 4.70 26.21
N ASN A 555 -15.92 4.35 25.24
CA ASN A 555 -16.80 5.30 24.54
C ASN A 555 -18.10 4.58 24.12
N GLU A 556 -19.06 4.57 25.04
CA GLU A 556 -20.34 3.90 24.82
C GLU A 556 -21.12 4.46 23.63
N ALA A 557 -21.02 5.78 23.36
CA ALA A 557 -21.70 6.39 22.20
C ALA A 557 -21.12 5.89 20.87
N GLU A 558 -19.80 5.72 20.76
CA GLU A 558 -19.18 5.10 19.58
C GLU A 558 -19.50 3.60 19.49
N ALA A 559 -19.62 2.90 20.63
CA ALA A 559 -20.07 1.51 20.66
C ALA A 559 -21.47 1.37 20.05
N VAL A 560 -22.42 2.24 20.45
CA VAL A 560 -23.79 2.27 19.91
C VAL A 560 -23.76 2.49 18.39
N LYS A 561 -22.97 3.41 17.88
CA LYS A 561 -22.84 3.64 16.42
C LYS A 561 -22.31 2.40 15.69
N CYS A 562 -21.34 1.71 16.28
CA CYS A 562 -20.80 0.47 15.72
C CYS A 562 -21.85 -0.63 15.72
N TYR A 563 -22.59 -0.80 16.80
CA TYR A 563 -23.69 -1.78 16.87
C TYR A 563 -24.81 -1.45 15.87
N GLN A 564 -25.16 -0.16 15.70
CA GLN A 564 -26.14 0.27 14.70
C GLN A 564 -25.72 -0.10 13.27
N LYS A 565 -24.43 0.09 12.92
CA LYS A 565 -23.92 -0.30 11.61
C LYS A 565 -24.00 -1.81 11.39
N ALA A 566 -23.62 -2.60 12.40
CA ALA A 566 -23.69 -4.05 12.30
C ALA A 566 -25.13 -4.59 12.32
N ALA A 567 -26.02 -3.92 13.06
CA ALA A 567 -27.45 -4.26 13.10
C ALA A 567 -28.16 -3.99 11.77
N ALA A 568 -27.78 -2.90 11.08
CA ALA A 568 -28.32 -2.59 9.75
C ALA A 568 -28.03 -3.70 8.70
N GLU A 569 -26.98 -4.49 8.91
CA GLU A 569 -26.66 -5.68 8.11
C GLU A 569 -27.26 -6.99 8.70
N HIS A 570 -28.29 -6.86 9.53
CA HIS A 570 -29.00 -7.98 10.18
C HIS A 570 -28.08 -8.94 10.96
N PHE A 571 -27.03 -8.40 11.62
CA PHE A 571 -26.16 -9.21 12.47
C PHE A 571 -26.78 -9.35 13.86
N ALA A 572 -27.48 -10.44 14.14
CA ALA A 572 -28.27 -10.67 15.35
C ALA A 572 -27.54 -10.36 16.68
N PRO A 573 -26.23 -10.69 16.88
CA PRO A 573 -25.53 -10.28 18.09
C PRO A 573 -25.43 -8.77 18.27
N ALA A 574 -25.34 -8.00 17.17
CA ALA A 574 -25.26 -6.54 17.23
C ALA A 574 -26.65 -5.92 17.50
N VAL A 575 -27.71 -6.45 16.89
CA VAL A 575 -29.08 -6.06 17.18
C VAL A 575 -29.39 -6.21 18.67
N TYR A 576 -29.01 -7.36 19.23
CA TYR A 576 -29.17 -7.62 20.66
C TYR A 576 -28.36 -6.66 21.56
N GLU A 577 -27.07 -6.45 21.29
CA GLU A 577 -26.28 -5.52 22.12
C GLU A 577 -26.74 -4.06 21.97
N LEU A 578 -27.25 -3.68 20.79
CA LEU A 578 -27.89 -2.39 20.57
C LEU A 578 -29.17 -2.27 21.43
N GLY A 579 -29.99 -3.33 21.46
CA GLY A 579 -31.16 -3.42 22.32
C GLY A 579 -30.80 -3.25 23.80
N LYS A 580 -29.70 -3.86 24.24
CA LYS A 580 -29.20 -3.68 25.61
C LYS A 580 -28.77 -2.23 25.87
N CYS A 581 -28.09 -1.58 24.93
CA CYS A 581 -27.71 -0.19 25.07
C CYS A 581 -28.93 0.71 25.30
N TYR A 582 -30.01 0.53 24.57
CA TYR A 582 -31.27 1.24 24.80
C TYR A 582 -31.96 0.84 26.11
N PHE A 583 -31.90 -0.45 26.48
CA PHE A 583 -32.51 -0.95 27.71
C PHE A 583 -31.86 -0.36 28.95
N ASP A 584 -30.51 -0.27 28.96
CA ASP A 584 -29.73 0.20 30.09
C ASP A 584 -29.49 1.72 30.06
N GLY A 585 -29.62 2.37 28.89
CA GLY A 585 -29.26 3.77 28.66
C GLY A 585 -27.76 3.97 28.51
N ALA A 586 -27.02 2.92 28.05
CA ALA A 586 -25.58 2.98 27.89
C ALA A 586 -25.18 3.55 26.51
N GLY A 587 -24.56 4.72 26.52
CA GLY A 587 -24.16 5.44 25.30
C GLY A 587 -25.32 6.04 24.48
N THR A 588 -26.54 5.91 24.97
CA THR A 588 -27.77 6.48 24.40
C THR A 588 -28.77 6.77 25.51
N GLU A 589 -29.82 7.54 25.21
CA GLU A 589 -30.95 7.68 26.14
C GLU A 589 -31.63 6.33 26.32
N LYS A 590 -32.08 6.08 27.57
CA LYS A 590 -32.81 4.84 27.88
C LYS A 590 -34.15 4.84 27.17
N ASP A 591 -34.42 3.80 26.40
CA ASP A 591 -35.65 3.57 25.65
C ASP A 591 -35.99 2.09 25.64
N THR A 592 -36.81 1.68 26.60
CA THR A 592 -37.16 0.27 26.78
C THR A 592 -38.09 -0.25 25.69
N THR A 593 -38.92 0.61 25.10
CA THR A 593 -39.77 0.25 23.97
C THR A 593 -38.94 -0.12 22.73
N LYS A 594 -37.99 0.73 22.39
CA LYS A 594 -37.05 0.45 21.30
C LYS A 594 -36.14 -0.74 21.56
N ALA A 595 -35.73 -0.92 22.82
CA ALA A 595 -34.99 -2.11 23.24
C ALA A 595 -35.78 -3.39 22.99
N LEU A 596 -37.09 -3.38 23.34
CA LEU A 596 -37.99 -4.52 23.11
C LEU A 596 -38.16 -4.85 21.63
N GLU A 597 -38.29 -3.82 20.78
CA GLU A 597 -38.34 -4.02 19.31
C GLU A 597 -37.08 -4.70 18.80
N LEU A 598 -35.89 -4.23 19.22
CA LEU A 598 -34.60 -4.82 18.84
C LEU A 598 -34.42 -6.24 19.39
N PHE A 599 -34.86 -6.51 20.63
CA PHE A 599 -34.82 -7.86 21.16
C PHE A 599 -35.75 -8.81 20.37
N ARG A 600 -36.91 -8.32 19.93
CA ARG A 600 -37.84 -9.09 19.09
C ARG A 600 -37.19 -9.37 17.73
N GLU A 601 -36.62 -8.36 17.08
CA GLU A 601 -35.89 -8.53 15.82
C GLU A 601 -34.77 -9.57 15.94
N ALA A 602 -33.93 -9.49 16.99
CA ALA A 602 -32.88 -10.45 17.23
C ALA A 602 -33.41 -11.85 17.59
N ALA A 603 -34.58 -11.94 18.26
CA ALA A 603 -35.25 -13.21 18.57
C ALA A 603 -35.79 -13.88 17.32
N GLU A 604 -36.39 -13.13 16.37
CA GLU A 604 -36.81 -13.61 15.06
C GLU A 604 -35.64 -14.17 14.22
N MET A 605 -34.42 -13.70 14.51
CA MET A 605 -33.15 -14.27 13.94
C MET A 605 -32.63 -15.46 14.76
N GLU A 606 -33.44 -16.05 15.63
CA GLU A 606 -33.10 -17.22 16.46
C GLU A 606 -31.90 -16.98 17.41
N TYR A 607 -31.65 -15.71 17.81
CA TYR A 607 -30.56 -15.39 18.72
C TYR A 607 -30.96 -15.70 20.16
N ALA A 608 -30.42 -16.77 20.73
CA ALA A 608 -30.80 -17.31 22.02
C ALA A 608 -30.82 -16.29 23.18
N LYS A 609 -29.88 -15.33 23.20
CA LYS A 609 -29.85 -14.29 24.24
C LYS A 609 -31.00 -13.30 24.10
N ALA A 610 -31.44 -13.02 22.87
CA ALA A 610 -32.57 -12.14 22.61
C ALA A 610 -33.89 -12.82 22.99
N LEU A 611 -34.05 -14.10 22.65
CA LEU A 611 -35.17 -14.92 23.12
C LEU A 611 -35.27 -14.92 24.66
N TYR A 612 -34.15 -15.07 25.33
CA TYR A 612 -34.12 -14.98 26.79
C TYR A 612 -34.55 -13.59 27.29
N MET A 613 -34.11 -12.52 26.66
CA MET A 613 -34.49 -11.14 27.04
C MET A 613 -35.98 -10.88 26.76
N MET A 614 -36.55 -11.42 25.68
CA MET A 614 -38.00 -11.38 25.45
C MET A 614 -38.75 -12.09 26.57
N GLY A 615 -38.33 -13.30 26.93
CA GLY A 615 -38.87 -14.03 28.09
C GLY A 615 -38.78 -13.21 29.39
N TYR A 616 -37.65 -12.55 29.62
CA TYR A 616 -37.44 -11.68 30.77
C TYR A 616 -38.40 -10.49 30.79
N CYS A 617 -38.63 -9.84 29.64
CA CYS A 617 -39.54 -8.71 29.50
C CYS A 617 -40.99 -9.14 29.79
N TYR A 618 -41.46 -10.26 29.23
CA TYR A 618 -42.80 -10.78 29.51
C TYR A 618 -42.98 -11.24 30.97
N TYR A 619 -41.96 -11.86 31.56
CA TYR A 619 -42.01 -12.33 32.96
C TYR A 619 -42.16 -11.15 33.92
N ASN A 620 -41.50 -10.04 33.65
CA ASN A 620 -41.51 -8.88 34.55
C ASN A 620 -42.52 -7.80 34.13
N GLY A 621 -43.16 -7.91 32.96
CA GLY A 621 -44.08 -6.89 32.45
C GLY A 621 -43.38 -5.60 32.04
N ILE A 622 -42.20 -5.68 31.38
CA ILE A 622 -41.44 -4.51 30.93
C ILE A 622 -41.89 -4.14 29.51
N ASP A 623 -42.56 -3.00 29.36
CA ASP A 623 -43.17 -2.48 28.13
C ASP A 623 -44.10 -3.48 27.41
N VAL A 624 -44.44 -4.57 28.07
CA VAL A 624 -45.44 -5.54 27.66
C VAL A 624 -46.30 -5.93 28.86
N LYS A 625 -47.51 -6.43 28.63
CA LYS A 625 -48.31 -7.01 29.70
C LYS A 625 -47.57 -8.23 30.26
N LYS A 626 -47.48 -8.30 31.60
CA LYS A 626 -46.91 -9.47 32.23
C LYS A 626 -47.64 -10.74 31.82
N ASP A 627 -46.89 -11.73 31.30
CA ASP A 627 -47.40 -13.00 30.82
C ASP A 627 -46.36 -14.10 31.07
N GLU A 628 -46.60 -14.91 32.10
CA GLU A 628 -45.66 -15.96 32.49
C GLU A 628 -45.68 -17.17 31.58
N ASP A 629 -46.77 -17.42 30.87
CA ASP A 629 -46.83 -18.50 29.88
C ASP A 629 -46.02 -18.15 28.65
N GLN A 630 -46.21 -16.96 28.13
CA GLN A 630 -45.44 -16.44 26.99
C GLN A 630 -43.95 -16.31 27.36
N ALA A 631 -43.63 -15.87 28.56
CA ALA A 631 -42.25 -15.84 29.07
C ALA A 631 -41.61 -17.23 29.09
N LEU A 632 -42.36 -18.24 29.56
CA LEU A 632 -41.90 -19.63 29.60
C LEU A 632 -41.63 -20.18 28.21
N ASP A 633 -42.47 -19.85 27.25
CA ASP A 633 -42.25 -20.29 25.86
C ASP A 633 -40.97 -19.68 25.25
N TYR A 634 -40.73 -18.41 25.44
CA TYR A 634 -39.46 -17.78 25.01
C TYR A 634 -38.24 -18.36 25.74
N PHE A 635 -38.34 -18.67 27.03
CA PHE A 635 -37.24 -19.32 27.76
C PHE A 635 -36.97 -20.74 27.26
N LYS A 636 -38.01 -21.53 26.96
CA LYS A 636 -37.86 -22.87 26.37
C LYS A 636 -37.19 -22.81 25.00
N GLU A 637 -37.59 -21.87 24.17
CA GLU A 637 -36.99 -21.66 22.86
C GLU A 637 -35.52 -21.26 22.99
N ALA A 638 -35.17 -20.30 23.87
CA ALA A 638 -33.79 -19.94 24.16
C ALA A 638 -32.94 -21.12 24.67
N ALA A 639 -33.57 -22.02 25.48
CA ALA A 639 -32.91 -23.23 25.96
C ALA A 639 -32.65 -24.24 24.84
N GLN A 640 -33.57 -24.37 23.87
CA GLN A 640 -33.37 -25.23 22.67
C GLN A 640 -32.18 -24.80 21.84
N PHE A 641 -31.89 -23.47 21.79
CA PHE A 641 -30.66 -22.91 21.20
C PHE A 641 -29.44 -22.94 22.13
N GLY A 642 -29.49 -23.68 23.24
CA GLY A 642 -28.36 -23.96 24.13
C GLY A 642 -28.01 -22.85 25.11
N TYR A 643 -28.91 -21.93 25.41
CA TYR A 643 -28.66 -20.87 26.39
C TYR A 643 -28.91 -21.35 27.83
N LYS A 644 -27.89 -21.76 28.55
CA LYS A 644 -27.95 -22.36 29.89
C LYS A 644 -28.79 -21.59 30.91
N LYS A 645 -28.69 -20.24 30.93
CA LYS A 645 -29.52 -19.42 31.83
C LYS A 645 -31.02 -19.55 31.55
N ALA A 646 -31.40 -19.88 30.31
CA ALA A 646 -32.80 -20.14 29.97
C ALA A 646 -33.24 -21.48 30.53
N GLU A 647 -32.39 -22.52 30.44
CA GLU A 647 -32.69 -23.85 31.03
C GLU A 647 -32.94 -23.72 32.55
N GLU A 648 -32.06 -22.98 33.25
CA GLU A 648 -32.22 -22.72 34.69
C GLU A 648 -33.55 -22.00 34.97
N ARG A 649 -33.88 -20.98 34.16
CA ARG A 649 -35.09 -20.18 34.36
C ARG A 649 -36.37 -20.98 34.09
N VAL A 650 -36.37 -21.85 33.05
CA VAL A 650 -37.48 -22.80 32.78
C VAL A 650 -37.70 -23.70 33.95
N HIS A 651 -36.62 -24.26 34.53
CA HIS A 651 -36.69 -25.12 35.68
C HIS A 651 -37.30 -24.41 36.91
N ASP A 652 -36.83 -23.20 37.22
CA ASP A 652 -37.34 -22.41 38.35
C ASP A 652 -38.84 -22.10 38.23
N ILE A 653 -39.29 -21.70 37.03
CA ILE A 653 -40.68 -21.38 36.80
C ILE A 653 -41.57 -22.64 36.92
N LEU A 654 -41.15 -23.76 36.37
CA LEU A 654 -41.90 -25.00 36.47
C LEU A 654 -41.97 -25.50 37.90
N LEU A 655 -40.89 -25.46 38.64
CA LEU A 655 -40.83 -25.85 40.07
C LEU A 655 -41.75 -24.95 40.95
N SER A 656 -41.75 -23.63 40.68
CA SER A 656 -42.62 -22.72 41.40
C SER A 656 -44.12 -22.99 41.16
N ARG A 657 -44.47 -23.39 39.95
CA ARG A 657 -45.85 -23.79 39.62
C ARG A 657 -46.27 -25.13 40.23
N GLU A 658 -45.37 -26.08 40.32
CA GLU A 658 -45.62 -27.34 41.02
C GLU A 658 -45.84 -27.12 42.55
N THR A 659 -45.06 -26.28 43.18
CA THR A 659 -45.22 -25.93 44.60
C THR A 659 -46.50 -25.18 44.89
N GLN A 660 -46.91 -24.23 44.04
CA GLN A 660 -48.19 -23.54 44.16
C GLN A 660 -49.42 -24.48 44.02
N ASN A 661 -49.35 -25.48 43.14
CA ASN A 661 -50.41 -26.46 43.00
C ASN A 661 -50.55 -27.39 44.22
N TYR A 662 -49.50 -27.56 45.06
CA TYR A 662 -49.56 -28.31 46.29
C TYR A 662 -50.20 -27.53 47.44
N ASP A 663 -50.07 -26.22 47.45
CA ASP A 663 -50.67 -25.35 48.49
C ASP A 663 -52.14 -25.06 48.25
N ASP A 664 -52.70 -25.31 47.03
CA ASP A 664 -54.11 -25.14 46.71
C ASP A 664 -54.96 -26.43 46.82
N VAL A 665 -54.43 -27.50 47.36
CA VAL A 665 -55.19 -28.70 47.69
C VAL A 665 -55.85 -28.53 49.04
N PRO A 666 -57.18 -28.30 49.18
CA PRO A 666 -57.83 -28.20 50.47
C PRO A 666 -57.76 -29.54 51.21
N PHE A 667 -57.25 -29.53 52.42
CA PHE A 667 -57.32 -30.66 53.36
C PHE A 667 -58.75 -31.02 53.74
#